data_7f8cd07215848e66a51450a71893926f
#
_entry.id   7f8cd07215848e66a51450a71893926f
#
_cell.length_a   1.000
_cell.length_b   1.000
_cell.length_c   1.000
_cell.angle_alpha   90.00
_cell.angle_beta   90.00
_cell.angle_gamma   90.00
#
_symmetry.space_group_name_H-M   'P 1'
#
loop_
_entity.id
_entity.type
_entity.pdbx_description
1 polymer ?
#
loop_
_entity_poly.entity_id
_entity_poly.type
_entity_poly.pdbx_seq_one_letter_code
_entity_poly.pdbx_strand_id
1 'polypeptide(L)'
;MKVLDELTIKTLLLNKKRSIVTIIGIILSVALITAVSSMVVSFRESLIDYEKNKNGDYHYSFAKVKQDEIKEFKNNRYIESYELVEDIGYSRLENSQNNYKPYIKILGIDSSSYKSLGIELIEGTYPKKTDEIVIPRHLKTNARVEYKVGDTITLNIGKRMSGDYELTQNNPYDSEIKEELKNITTKEYKIVGIIERPADGIEPYTAPGYTMITMPTNNKDNYYTIYVRYTKKGLKNQEEVTANIIRMDEKLFKDKQNLNPNNIDEYEEAYNNSKYETTNHGYLIALETNTFGDGTMKALGLIATIVIIIVIVTSVFCIKNSFNISITEKIKDYGMLSSIGATSKQIKKSVYHEAFILGIIGIPIGIISGILAAYTLIIIVNKLLSSADMIIEGFLIFKTSFIAIILSILLSTITIYLSSRKGAKIASKTSPITAIRGNNEIKITSKKVKSPKYISKLFGVGGDISYKNIKRNKKKYRTTVISIIVCVSVYIALSYFINTAFRAVKLEYGEYSYNLSLYSFSSKENYNEDYNNFIKVSKLDNIKKYSLVRTSLFEVKGIKFTKDAIKYAGYNEGDKETIIPLLSVGKEEYLRYLKELNLSYDNVKDKIILINNSISESEENNYKKIEYDLIDIKNGETLNGKIGTKNYSIEVAKVTNQRPLGYENYYGGGLGVISDEFIENLDKNDSIQMFIESNDADKLQDDIDKIIKKSPNSDYSVTNVDANVKSAQSLYTVIAIFLYGFIIVIALIGVTNIFNTITTSISLRRREFATLKSVGMTSKEFNRMIFLESFFYCTKSLIIGIPIGIGLSYLFYIALTNQIGIKYTLPYKSIIISIIIVFILIFTLMKYSVNKLKSNNIIETIRKENI
;
A
#
# COMPACT_ATOMS: atom_id res chain seq x y z
N MET A 1 16.54 -27.52 45.08
CA MET A 1 16.17 -26.66 43.94
C MET A 1 16.81 -25.29 44.02
N LYS A 2 16.83 -24.63 45.20
CA LYS A 2 17.50 -23.31 45.42
C LYS A 2 18.99 -23.27 45.00
N VAL A 3 19.75 -24.37 45.28
CA VAL A 3 21.18 -24.43 44.97
C VAL A 3 21.49 -24.40 43.48
N LEU A 4 20.73 -25.14 42.63
CA LEU A 4 20.92 -25.12 41.19
C LEU A 4 20.51 -23.79 40.54
N ASP A 5 19.51 -23.15 41.11
CA ASP A 5 19.06 -21.83 40.65
C ASP A 5 20.08 -20.74 40.97
N GLU A 6 20.66 -20.78 42.20
CA GLU A 6 21.74 -19.88 42.61
C GLU A 6 23.03 -20.10 41.82
N LEU A 7 23.40 -21.38 41.55
CA LEU A 7 24.53 -21.72 40.71
C LEU A 7 24.34 -21.19 39.28
N THR A 8 23.11 -21.29 38.71
CA THR A 8 22.79 -20.76 37.38
C THR A 8 23.02 -19.25 37.32
N ILE A 9 22.56 -18.48 38.32
CA ILE A 9 22.78 -17.05 38.43
C ILE A 9 24.27 -16.69 38.54
N LYS A 10 25.00 -17.36 39.46
CA LYS A 10 26.44 -17.13 39.60
C LYS A 10 27.20 -17.44 38.30
N THR A 11 26.85 -18.50 37.58
CA THR A 11 27.49 -18.87 36.32
C THR A 11 27.19 -17.83 35.21
N LEU A 12 25.99 -17.24 35.18
CA LEU A 12 25.66 -16.15 34.26
C LEU A 12 26.49 -14.90 34.55
N LEU A 13 26.67 -14.56 35.85
CA LEU A 13 27.45 -13.39 36.25
C LEU A 13 28.95 -13.56 36.01
N LEU A 14 29.51 -14.77 36.20
CA LEU A 14 30.89 -15.07 35.88
C LEU A 14 31.17 -15.01 34.37
N ASN A 15 30.22 -15.36 33.54
CA ASN A 15 30.31 -15.35 32.08
C ASN A 15 29.67 -14.11 31.45
N LYS A 16 29.84 -12.90 32.05
CA LYS A 16 29.17 -11.63 31.66
C LYS A 16 29.18 -11.36 30.15
N LYS A 17 30.35 -11.47 29.48
CA LYS A 17 30.47 -11.16 28.04
C LYS A 17 29.52 -12.01 27.16
N ARG A 18 29.32 -13.28 27.53
CA ARG A 18 28.45 -14.22 26.78
C ARG A 18 26.97 -14.00 27.09
N SER A 19 26.66 -13.83 28.37
CA SER A 19 25.31 -13.52 28.82
C SER A 19 24.81 -12.25 28.13
N ILE A 20 25.63 -11.20 28.01
CA ILE A 20 25.32 -9.95 27.29
C ILE A 20 25.05 -10.23 25.82
N VAL A 21 25.86 -11.01 25.10
CA VAL A 21 25.63 -11.32 23.68
C VAL A 21 24.32 -12.08 23.48
N THR A 22 23.97 -13.00 24.38
CA THR A 22 22.68 -13.70 24.29
C THR A 22 21.52 -12.78 24.61
N ILE A 23 21.65 -11.89 25.60
CA ILE A 23 20.64 -10.86 25.93
C ILE A 23 20.45 -9.92 24.73
N ILE A 24 21.52 -9.43 24.11
CA ILE A 24 21.42 -8.59 22.88
C ILE A 24 20.65 -9.32 21.77
N GLY A 25 20.93 -10.61 21.55
CA GLY A 25 20.17 -11.39 20.57
C GLY A 25 18.67 -11.50 20.89
N ILE A 26 18.33 -11.63 22.19
CA ILE A 26 16.92 -11.61 22.64
C ILE A 26 16.33 -10.22 22.46
N ILE A 27 17.04 -9.16 22.90
CA ILE A 27 16.60 -7.76 22.77
C ILE A 27 16.29 -7.43 21.30
N LEU A 28 17.21 -7.70 20.38
CA LEU A 28 17.02 -7.42 18.96
C LEU A 28 15.83 -8.17 18.38
N SER A 29 15.64 -9.43 18.75
CA SER A 29 14.51 -10.24 18.29
C SER A 29 13.18 -9.73 18.82
N VAL A 30 13.12 -9.38 20.11
CA VAL A 30 11.91 -8.84 20.75
C VAL A 30 11.63 -7.43 20.23
N ALA A 31 12.65 -6.60 20.08
CA ALA A 31 12.53 -5.25 19.53
C ALA A 31 11.96 -5.29 18.09
N LEU A 32 12.40 -6.24 17.26
CA LEU A 32 11.89 -6.39 15.92
C LEU A 32 10.39 -6.78 15.92
N ILE A 33 9.99 -7.75 16.74
CA ILE A 33 8.59 -8.17 16.86
C ILE A 33 7.73 -6.99 17.33
N THR A 34 8.20 -6.27 18.37
CA THR A 34 7.47 -5.13 18.95
C THR A 34 7.41 -3.96 17.97
N ALA A 35 8.50 -3.64 17.28
CA ALA A 35 8.53 -2.57 16.30
C ALA A 35 7.54 -2.83 15.15
N VAL A 36 7.56 -4.05 14.56
CA VAL A 36 6.63 -4.44 13.51
C VAL A 36 5.18 -4.34 13.99
N SER A 37 4.88 -4.90 15.16
CA SER A 37 3.52 -4.87 15.71
C SER A 37 3.06 -3.43 15.99
N SER A 38 3.91 -2.57 16.54
CA SER A 38 3.60 -1.16 16.81
C SER A 38 3.42 -0.36 15.52
N MET A 39 4.21 -0.64 14.47
CA MET A 39 4.05 0.02 13.17
C MET A 39 2.73 -0.34 12.48
N VAL A 40 2.35 -1.63 12.49
CA VAL A 40 1.06 -2.07 11.92
C VAL A 40 -0.10 -1.37 12.64
N VAL A 41 -0.02 -1.28 13.98
CA VAL A 41 -1.03 -0.56 14.77
C VAL A 41 -1.03 0.92 14.44
N SER A 42 0.15 1.57 14.41
CA SER A 42 0.26 3.00 14.11
C SER A 42 -0.25 3.35 12.73
N PHE A 43 0.07 2.54 11.72
CA PHE A 43 -0.41 2.75 10.35
C PHE A 43 -1.94 2.63 10.27
N ARG A 44 -2.51 1.59 10.86
CA ARG A 44 -3.97 1.40 10.93
C ARG A 44 -4.66 2.56 11.65
N GLU A 45 -4.16 2.94 12.82
CA GLU A 45 -4.75 4.03 13.62
C GLU A 45 -4.63 5.38 12.90
N SER A 46 -3.54 5.60 12.14
CA SER A 46 -3.39 6.79 11.31
C SER A 46 -4.41 6.85 10.19
N LEU A 47 -4.68 5.70 9.53
CA LEU A 47 -5.74 5.63 8.52
C LEU A 47 -7.13 5.89 9.12
N ILE A 48 -7.41 5.33 10.29
CA ILE A 48 -8.67 5.56 11.02
C ILE A 48 -8.81 7.04 11.38
N ASP A 49 -7.76 7.65 11.90
CA ASP A 49 -7.77 9.05 12.31
C ASP A 49 -7.94 10.00 11.11
N TYR A 50 -7.23 9.71 10.00
CA TYR A 50 -7.38 10.44 8.75
C TYR A 50 -8.80 10.35 8.21
N GLU A 51 -9.37 9.13 8.18
CA GLU A 51 -10.73 8.90 7.67
C GLU A 51 -11.79 9.61 8.52
N LYS A 52 -11.64 9.57 9.83
CA LYS A 52 -12.52 10.29 10.76
C LYS A 52 -12.46 11.81 10.59
N ASN A 53 -11.26 12.34 10.43
CA ASN A 53 -11.10 13.79 10.28
C ASN A 53 -11.59 14.30 8.92
N LYS A 54 -11.41 13.50 7.86
CA LYS A 54 -11.78 13.88 6.50
C LYS A 54 -13.23 13.60 6.17
N ASN A 55 -13.71 12.40 6.50
CA ASN A 55 -15.02 11.89 6.08
C ASN A 55 -16.03 11.74 7.23
N GLY A 56 -15.61 12.05 8.46
CA GLY A 56 -16.47 12.03 9.66
C GLY A 56 -16.33 10.76 10.51
N ASP A 57 -16.57 10.90 11.82
CA ASP A 57 -16.47 9.83 12.82
C ASP A 57 -17.83 9.16 13.08
N TYR A 58 -18.39 8.53 12.05
CA TYR A 58 -19.65 7.78 12.11
C TYR A 58 -19.54 6.47 11.31
N HIS A 59 -20.46 5.51 11.58
CA HIS A 59 -20.49 4.23 10.86
C HIS A 59 -21.66 4.16 9.87
N TYR A 60 -22.83 4.67 10.26
CA TYR A 60 -24.02 4.68 9.42
C TYR A 60 -24.74 6.04 9.53
N SER A 61 -25.40 6.42 8.46
CA SER A 61 -26.37 7.51 8.48
C SER A 61 -27.79 7.02 8.18
N PHE A 62 -28.77 7.66 8.80
CA PHE A 62 -30.19 7.35 8.64
C PHE A 62 -30.89 8.64 8.26
N ALA A 63 -31.43 8.70 7.05
CA ALA A 63 -32.11 9.89 6.52
C ALA A 63 -33.64 9.82 6.73
N LYS A 64 -34.30 10.98 6.56
CA LYS A 64 -35.76 11.15 6.69
C LYS A 64 -36.32 10.78 8.09
N VAL A 65 -35.52 10.95 9.14
CA VAL A 65 -35.94 10.73 10.53
C VAL A 65 -36.74 11.92 11.03
N LYS A 66 -37.93 11.70 11.61
CA LYS A 66 -38.73 12.73 12.24
C LYS A 66 -38.20 13.10 13.63
N GLN A 67 -38.47 14.32 14.09
CA GLN A 67 -38.01 14.82 15.38
C GLN A 67 -38.42 13.93 16.57
N ASP A 68 -39.63 13.40 16.57
CA ASP A 68 -40.16 12.51 17.62
C ASP A 68 -39.53 11.12 17.62
N GLU A 69 -38.93 10.71 16.52
CA GLU A 69 -38.24 9.42 16.34
C GLU A 69 -36.76 9.44 16.79
N ILE A 70 -36.15 10.59 16.95
CA ILE A 70 -34.76 10.75 17.43
C ILE A 70 -34.50 9.98 18.74
N LYS A 71 -35.52 9.87 19.61
CA LYS A 71 -35.45 9.12 20.86
C LYS A 71 -35.14 7.62 20.68
N GLU A 72 -35.46 7.01 19.52
CA GLU A 72 -35.16 5.61 19.21
C GLU A 72 -33.64 5.40 19.11
N PHE A 73 -32.93 6.36 18.51
CA PHE A 73 -31.47 6.35 18.40
C PHE A 73 -30.81 6.65 19.74
N LYS A 74 -31.30 7.62 20.49
CA LYS A 74 -30.78 8.02 21.81
C LYS A 74 -30.83 6.85 22.82
N ASN A 75 -31.85 6.03 22.77
CA ASN A 75 -32.09 4.94 23.71
C ASN A 75 -31.51 3.59 23.23
N ASN A 76 -30.86 3.54 22.09
CA ASN A 76 -30.33 2.31 21.54
C ASN A 76 -28.96 1.98 22.17
N ARG A 77 -28.89 0.85 22.89
CA ARG A 77 -27.66 0.39 23.59
C ARG A 77 -26.45 0.08 22.70
N TYR A 78 -26.66 -0.03 21.40
CA TYR A 78 -25.61 -0.32 20.42
C TYR A 78 -25.02 0.96 19.80
N ILE A 79 -25.62 2.12 20.08
CA ILE A 79 -25.17 3.44 19.64
C ILE A 79 -24.29 4.04 20.72
N GLU A 80 -23.06 4.45 20.36
CA GLU A 80 -22.12 5.15 21.23
C GLU A 80 -22.36 6.65 21.24
N SER A 81 -22.50 7.23 20.04
CA SER A 81 -22.81 8.63 19.82
C SER A 81 -23.60 8.80 18.52
N TYR A 82 -24.28 9.92 18.39
CA TYR A 82 -24.99 10.29 17.18
C TYR A 82 -24.92 11.80 16.97
N GLU A 83 -24.88 12.21 15.69
CA GLU A 83 -24.94 13.61 15.28
C GLU A 83 -26.23 13.84 14.48
N LEU A 84 -26.85 15.01 14.70
CA LEU A 84 -28.10 15.40 14.06
C LEU A 84 -27.82 16.45 13.00
N VAL A 85 -28.28 16.19 11.80
CA VAL A 85 -28.24 17.11 10.66
C VAL A 85 -29.66 17.37 10.20
N GLU A 86 -30.15 18.59 10.42
CA GLU A 86 -31.49 19.05 10.00
C GLU A 86 -31.48 19.34 8.50
N ASP A 87 -32.41 18.76 7.77
CA ASP A 87 -32.66 19.08 6.36
C ASP A 87 -33.57 20.29 6.25
N ILE A 88 -32.99 21.47 5.98
CA ILE A 88 -33.74 22.72 5.88
C ILE A 88 -34.35 22.86 4.48
N GLY A 89 -33.65 22.41 3.42
CA GLY A 89 -34.21 22.43 2.06
C GLY A 89 -33.21 22.82 0.98
N TYR A 90 -33.73 23.16 -0.17
CA TYR A 90 -33.00 23.57 -1.36
C TYR A 90 -33.38 24.98 -1.81
N SER A 91 -32.43 25.71 -2.36
CA SER A 91 -32.65 26.96 -3.07
C SER A 91 -31.98 26.87 -4.46
N ARG A 92 -32.57 27.50 -5.47
CA ARG A 92 -31.92 27.59 -6.77
C ARG A 92 -30.68 28.49 -6.66
N LEU A 93 -29.57 28.06 -7.21
CA LEU A 93 -28.37 28.88 -7.31
C LEU A 93 -28.40 29.68 -8.61
N GLU A 94 -28.60 30.98 -8.47
CA GLU A 94 -28.56 31.91 -9.61
C GLU A 94 -27.08 32.02 -10.11
N ASN A 95 -26.92 32.11 -11.44
CA ASN A 95 -25.63 32.28 -12.09
C ASN A 95 -24.63 31.11 -11.89
N SER A 96 -25.08 29.93 -11.50
CA SER A 96 -24.22 28.74 -11.50
C SER A 96 -23.74 28.40 -12.91
N GLN A 97 -22.42 28.29 -13.09
CA GLN A 97 -21.83 27.84 -14.36
C GLN A 97 -21.84 26.29 -14.49
N ASN A 98 -22.14 25.58 -13.41
CA ASN A 98 -22.25 24.13 -13.43
C ASN A 98 -23.72 23.73 -13.65
N ASN A 99 -24.05 23.31 -14.86
CA ASN A 99 -25.41 22.91 -15.25
C ASN A 99 -25.91 21.65 -14.50
N TYR A 100 -25.02 20.81 -14.01
CA TYR A 100 -25.36 19.59 -13.25
C TYR A 100 -25.54 19.86 -11.75
N LYS A 101 -25.21 21.07 -11.27
CA LYS A 101 -25.29 21.44 -9.86
C LYS A 101 -25.97 22.79 -9.67
N PRO A 102 -27.26 22.88 -10.04
CA PRO A 102 -27.98 24.17 -10.09
C PRO A 102 -28.60 24.59 -8.74
N TYR A 103 -28.31 23.90 -7.63
CA TYR A 103 -28.94 24.16 -6.35
C TYR A 103 -27.92 24.51 -5.25
N ILE A 104 -28.44 25.16 -4.22
CA ILE A 104 -27.87 25.24 -2.88
C ILE A 104 -28.67 24.30 -2.00
N LYS A 105 -28.01 23.43 -1.24
CA LYS A 105 -28.56 22.61 -0.15
C LYS A 105 -28.26 23.28 1.18
N ILE A 106 -29.29 23.53 2.01
CA ILE A 106 -29.12 24.14 3.32
C ILE A 106 -29.32 23.07 4.40
N LEU A 107 -28.31 22.90 5.27
CA LEU A 107 -28.34 21.98 6.40
C LEU A 107 -28.22 22.77 7.72
N GLY A 108 -28.99 22.35 8.73
CA GLY A 108 -28.85 22.82 10.11
C GLY A 108 -27.97 21.84 10.91
N ILE A 109 -26.79 22.28 11.35
CA ILE A 109 -25.84 21.44 12.10
C ILE A 109 -25.37 22.20 13.33
N ASP A 110 -25.44 21.55 14.51
CA ASP A 110 -24.92 22.13 15.76
C ASP A 110 -23.37 22.21 15.70
N SER A 111 -22.83 23.26 16.31
CA SER A 111 -21.39 23.53 16.34
C SER A 111 -20.58 22.39 16.99
N SER A 112 -21.18 21.64 17.91
CA SER A 112 -20.54 20.48 18.54
C SER A 112 -20.31 19.31 17.57
N SER A 113 -21.09 19.22 16.47
CA SER A 113 -21.07 18.13 15.50
C SER A 113 -20.09 18.35 14.34
N TYR A 114 -19.52 19.53 14.17
CA TYR A 114 -18.66 19.82 13.00
C TYR A 114 -17.44 18.92 12.91
N LYS A 115 -16.76 18.70 14.03
CA LYS A 115 -15.58 17.84 14.08
C LYS A 115 -15.93 16.38 13.80
N SER A 116 -17.03 15.89 14.36
CA SER A 116 -17.50 14.49 14.18
C SER A 116 -17.97 14.23 12.76
N LEU A 117 -18.38 15.27 12.03
CA LEU A 117 -18.85 15.19 10.64
C LEU A 117 -17.78 15.58 9.62
N GLY A 118 -16.53 15.84 10.05
CA GLY A 118 -15.42 16.19 9.16
C GLY A 118 -15.59 17.55 8.46
N ILE A 119 -16.30 18.51 9.10
CA ILE A 119 -16.52 19.84 8.54
C ILE A 119 -15.38 20.76 8.97
N GLU A 120 -14.58 21.22 8.02
CA GLU A 120 -13.39 22.04 8.25
C GLU A 120 -13.63 23.48 7.83
N LEU A 121 -13.33 24.43 8.74
CA LEU A 121 -13.41 25.86 8.48
C LEU A 121 -12.10 26.37 7.86
N ILE A 122 -12.19 27.06 6.71
CA ILE A 122 -11.04 27.66 6.01
C ILE A 122 -10.87 29.12 6.42
N GLU A 123 -12.00 29.86 6.49
CA GLU A 123 -11.99 31.31 6.73
C GLU A 123 -13.22 31.73 7.55
N GLY A 124 -13.06 32.73 8.41
CA GLY A 124 -14.16 33.28 9.20
C GLY A 124 -14.46 32.49 10.47
N THR A 125 -15.74 32.28 10.78
CA THR A 125 -16.23 31.57 11.97
C THR A 125 -17.37 30.63 11.62
N TYR A 126 -17.60 29.62 12.47
CA TYR A 126 -18.82 28.81 12.36
C TYR A 126 -20.06 29.61 12.77
N PRO A 127 -21.25 29.31 12.19
CA PRO A 127 -22.52 29.96 12.56
C PRO A 127 -22.84 29.80 14.05
N LYS A 128 -23.32 30.84 14.65
CA LYS A 128 -23.78 30.84 16.05
C LYS A 128 -25.29 31.11 16.17
N LYS A 129 -25.90 31.54 15.07
CA LYS A 129 -27.33 31.85 14.96
C LYS A 129 -27.91 31.23 13.72
N THR A 130 -29.21 31.10 13.68
CA THR A 130 -29.99 30.55 12.56
C THR A 130 -30.04 31.44 11.32
N ASP A 131 -29.65 32.71 11.41
CA ASP A 131 -29.50 33.67 10.32
C ASP A 131 -28.05 33.82 9.82
N GLU A 132 -27.11 33.07 10.40
CA GLU A 132 -25.72 32.98 9.96
C GLU A 132 -25.52 31.70 9.16
N ILE A 133 -24.68 31.76 8.12
CA ILE A 133 -24.40 30.59 7.24
C ILE A 133 -22.90 30.53 6.87
N VAL A 134 -22.38 29.32 6.71
CA VAL A 134 -21.09 29.09 6.07
C VAL A 134 -21.30 28.49 4.70
N ILE A 135 -20.41 28.85 3.77
CA ILE A 135 -20.46 28.45 2.37
C ILE A 135 -19.27 27.55 2.02
N PRO A 136 -19.42 26.58 1.12
CA PRO A 136 -18.32 25.71 0.74
C PRO A 136 -17.42 26.39 -0.30
N ARG A 137 -16.08 26.20 -0.16
CA ARG A 137 -15.08 26.79 -1.07
C ARG A 137 -15.32 26.44 -2.55
N HIS A 138 -15.81 25.25 -2.83
CA HIS A 138 -16.05 24.81 -4.20
C HIS A 138 -17.24 25.49 -4.88
N LEU A 139 -18.04 26.27 -4.17
CA LEU A 139 -19.01 27.19 -4.78
C LEU A 139 -18.30 28.18 -5.71
N LYS A 140 -17.14 28.71 -5.29
CA LYS A 140 -16.33 29.61 -6.10
C LYS A 140 -15.58 28.86 -7.22
N THR A 141 -15.02 27.69 -6.93
CA THR A 141 -14.17 26.98 -7.89
C THR A 141 -14.96 26.17 -8.93
N ASN A 142 -16.15 25.68 -8.58
CA ASN A 142 -16.97 24.81 -9.43
C ASN A 142 -18.20 25.55 -10.00
N ALA A 143 -19.00 26.26 -9.18
CA ALA A 143 -20.12 27.06 -9.66
C ALA A 143 -19.72 28.41 -10.26
N ARG A 144 -18.46 28.86 -10.04
CA ARG A 144 -17.99 30.22 -10.40
C ARG A 144 -18.77 31.36 -9.75
N VAL A 145 -19.48 31.07 -8.67
CA VAL A 145 -20.23 32.09 -7.90
C VAL A 145 -19.38 32.48 -6.69
N GLU A 146 -19.05 33.76 -6.57
CA GLU A 146 -18.17 34.27 -5.53
C GLU A 146 -18.98 35.07 -4.50
N TYR A 147 -18.92 34.59 -3.25
CA TYR A 147 -19.36 35.35 -2.07
C TYR A 147 -18.19 35.49 -1.10
N LYS A 148 -18.25 36.54 -0.27
CA LYS A 148 -17.22 36.83 0.74
C LYS A 148 -17.80 36.73 2.14
N VAL A 149 -16.94 36.49 3.11
CA VAL A 149 -17.31 36.55 4.51
C VAL A 149 -17.77 37.99 4.82
N GLY A 150 -18.96 38.10 5.38
CA GLY A 150 -19.65 39.39 5.65
C GLY A 150 -20.80 39.72 4.69
N ASP A 151 -20.84 39.08 3.52
CA ASP A 151 -21.93 39.25 2.57
C ASP A 151 -23.26 38.71 3.12
N THR A 152 -24.38 39.24 2.59
CA THR A 152 -25.72 38.77 2.90
C THR A 152 -26.35 38.14 1.66
N ILE A 153 -26.95 36.95 1.81
CA ILE A 153 -27.60 36.21 0.74
C ILE A 153 -29.06 35.94 1.09
N THR A 154 -29.97 36.24 0.17
CA THR A 154 -31.40 35.91 0.29
C THR A 154 -31.67 34.63 -0.49
N LEU A 155 -32.19 33.59 0.18
CA LEU A 155 -32.47 32.29 -0.40
C LEU A 155 -33.95 31.96 -0.35
N ASN A 156 -34.48 31.47 -1.48
CA ASN A 156 -35.85 30.95 -1.61
C ASN A 156 -35.81 29.45 -1.38
N ILE A 157 -36.02 29.02 -0.15
CA ILE A 157 -35.82 27.67 0.34
C ILE A 157 -37.09 26.83 0.21
N GLY A 158 -37.03 25.72 -0.48
CA GLY A 158 -38.15 24.79 -0.63
C GLY A 158 -37.67 23.32 -0.74
N LYS A 159 -38.62 22.44 -0.91
CA LYS A 159 -38.40 21.03 -1.18
C LYS A 159 -38.23 20.80 -2.67
N ARG A 160 -37.20 20.04 -3.08
CA ARG A 160 -36.93 19.66 -4.47
C ARG A 160 -37.80 18.49 -4.84
N MET A 161 -38.72 18.68 -5.80
CA MET A 161 -39.74 17.68 -6.16
C MET A 161 -39.70 17.36 -7.65
N SER A 162 -39.95 16.09 -7.99
CA SER A 162 -40.33 15.65 -9.33
C SER A 162 -41.70 14.98 -9.24
N GLY A 163 -42.73 15.65 -9.70
CA GLY A 163 -44.12 15.25 -9.43
C GLY A 163 -44.41 15.23 -7.92
N ASP A 164 -44.76 14.04 -7.38
CA ASP A 164 -44.99 13.83 -5.96
C ASP A 164 -43.78 13.25 -5.20
N TYR A 165 -42.67 12.98 -5.90
CA TYR A 165 -41.47 12.43 -5.31
C TYR A 165 -40.50 13.51 -4.84
N GLU A 166 -40.10 13.46 -3.55
CA GLU A 166 -39.14 14.39 -2.98
C GLU A 166 -37.71 13.92 -3.27
N LEU A 167 -36.95 14.74 -4.02
CA LEU A 167 -35.59 14.47 -4.44
C LEU A 167 -34.57 14.93 -3.38
N THR A 168 -33.48 14.17 -3.23
CA THR A 168 -32.42 14.39 -2.22
C THR A 168 -31.08 14.71 -2.89
N GLN A 169 -29.99 14.84 -2.11
CA GLN A 169 -28.62 14.99 -2.61
C GLN A 169 -28.11 13.72 -3.34
N ASN A 170 -28.75 12.56 -3.12
CA ASN A 170 -28.44 11.30 -3.79
C ASN A 170 -29.08 11.17 -5.17
N ASN A 171 -30.00 12.09 -5.53
CA ASN A 171 -30.62 12.14 -6.85
C ASN A 171 -29.93 13.23 -7.68
N PRO A 172 -29.04 12.89 -8.63
CA PRO A 172 -28.38 13.86 -9.50
C PRO A 172 -29.40 14.72 -10.25
N TYR A 173 -29.00 15.94 -10.63
CA TYR A 173 -29.82 16.78 -11.47
C TYR A 173 -29.82 16.26 -12.90
N ASP A 174 -31.00 16.10 -13.47
CA ASP A 174 -31.19 15.73 -14.87
C ASP A 174 -32.05 16.80 -15.53
N SER A 175 -31.55 17.44 -16.57
CA SER A 175 -32.28 18.47 -17.35
C SER A 175 -33.48 17.93 -18.09
N GLU A 176 -33.59 16.63 -18.34
CA GLU A 176 -34.73 15.98 -18.99
C GLU A 176 -35.88 15.74 -18.01
N ILE A 177 -35.59 15.71 -16.70
CA ILE A 177 -36.58 15.54 -15.64
C ILE A 177 -37.07 16.93 -15.17
N LYS A 178 -38.38 17.15 -15.22
CA LYS A 178 -38.97 18.39 -14.72
C LYS A 178 -38.95 18.41 -13.20
N GLU A 179 -38.05 19.23 -12.63
CA GLU A 179 -37.96 19.48 -11.20
C GLU A 179 -38.48 20.85 -10.82
N GLU A 180 -39.13 20.96 -9.66
CA GLU A 180 -39.59 22.22 -9.10
C GLU A 180 -39.34 22.30 -7.60
N LEU A 181 -39.20 23.51 -7.08
CA LEU A 181 -39.17 23.75 -5.63
C LEU A 181 -40.61 24.03 -5.12
N LYS A 182 -41.07 23.22 -4.15
CA LYS A 182 -42.36 23.40 -3.49
C LYS A 182 -42.18 23.89 -2.05
N ASN A 183 -43.23 24.50 -1.51
CA ASN A 183 -43.29 25.04 -0.12
C ASN A 183 -42.16 26.07 0.16
N ILE A 184 -42.00 27.01 -0.73
CA ILE A 184 -40.91 27.98 -0.71
C ILE A 184 -41.10 28.97 0.45
N THR A 185 -39.99 29.16 1.23
CA THR A 185 -39.89 30.20 2.25
C THR A 185 -38.64 31.03 1.96
N THR A 186 -38.79 32.36 1.96
CA THR A 186 -37.65 33.28 1.75
C THR A 186 -36.95 33.56 3.07
N LYS A 187 -35.64 33.41 3.10
CA LYS A 187 -34.82 33.68 4.28
C LYS A 187 -33.50 34.37 3.90
N GLU A 188 -33.12 35.34 4.71
CA GLU A 188 -31.86 36.05 4.57
C GLU A 188 -30.82 35.45 5.53
N TYR A 189 -29.61 35.30 5.03
CA TYR A 189 -28.48 34.77 5.78
C TYR A 189 -27.25 35.65 5.62
N LYS A 190 -26.55 35.88 6.74
CA LYS A 190 -25.22 36.49 6.74
C LYS A 190 -24.14 35.40 6.61
N ILE A 191 -23.26 35.54 5.62
CA ILE A 191 -22.14 34.64 5.42
C ILE A 191 -21.06 34.94 6.47
N VAL A 192 -20.79 34.01 7.38
CA VAL A 192 -19.83 34.19 8.49
C VAL A 192 -18.52 33.39 8.31
N GLY A 193 -18.47 32.50 7.35
CA GLY A 193 -17.25 31.73 7.10
C GLY A 193 -17.33 30.92 5.81
N ILE A 194 -16.17 30.38 5.44
CA ILE A 194 -15.97 29.47 4.31
C ILE A 194 -15.44 28.16 4.85
N ILE A 195 -16.08 27.06 4.43
CA ILE A 195 -15.70 25.69 4.79
C ILE A 195 -15.10 24.96 3.58
N GLU A 196 -14.33 23.91 3.85
CA GLU A 196 -13.96 22.95 2.81
C GLU A 196 -15.20 22.23 2.28
N ARG A 197 -15.14 21.60 1.10
CA ARG A 197 -16.26 20.81 0.59
C ARG A 197 -16.60 19.74 1.63
N PRO A 198 -17.88 19.63 2.07
CA PRO A 198 -18.30 18.54 2.96
C PRO A 198 -17.98 17.16 2.37
N ALA A 199 -17.75 16.18 3.24
CA ALA A 199 -17.46 14.80 2.88
C ALA A 199 -18.59 14.19 2.03
N ASP A 200 -18.26 13.18 1.23
CA ASP A 200 -19.20 12.50 0.32
C ASP A 200 -20.42 11.89 1.04
N GLY A 201 -20.34 11.60 2.33
CA GLY A 201 -21.48 11.18 3.15
C GLY A 201 -22.50 12.29 3.45
N ILE A 202 -22.13 13.58 3.24
CA ILE A 202 -23.00 14.75 3.39
C ILE A 202 -23.33 15.36 2.02
N GLU A 203 -22.32 15.48 1.15
CA GLU A 203 -22.45 15.98 -0.20
C GLU A 203 -21.81 14.99 -1.20
N PRO A 204 -22.57 14.00 -1.70
CA PRO A 204 -22.09 13.07 -2.73
C PRO A 204 -21.48 13.79 -3.93
N TYR A 205 -20.55 13.13 -4.65
CA TYR A 205 -19.91 13.73 -5.82
C TYR A 205 -20.92 14.21 -6.86
N THR A 206 -21.98 13.45 -7.07
CA THR A 206 -23.09 13.72 -8.01
C THR A 206 -24.19 14.60 -7.44
N ALA A 207 -24.04 15.11 -6.22
CA ALA A 207 -25.06 15.93 -5.56
C ALA A 207 -25.42 17.18 -6.38
N PRO A 208 -26.70 17.48 -6.57
CA PRO A 208 -27.17 18.62 -7.37
C PRO A 208 -27.09 19.97 -6.68
N GLY A 209 -26.78 19.97 -5.38
CA GLY A 209 -26.71 21.17 -4.54
C GLY A 209 -25.36 21.34 -3.83
N TYR A 210 -24.88 22.58 -3.79
CA TYR A 210 -23.76 23.00 -2.94
C TYR A 210 -24.23 23.11 -1.49
N THR A 211 -23.58 22.41 -0.58
CA THR A 211 -24.02 22.34 0.81
C THR A 211 -23.54 23.54 1.62
N MET A 212 -24.49 24.37 2.05
CA MET A 212 -24.29 25.45 3.01
C MET A 212 -24.80 25.03 4.39
N ILE A 213 -24.17 25.49 5.45
CA ILE A 213 -24.48 25.05 6.81
C ILE A 213 -24.83 26.25 7.70
N THR A 214 -25.92 26.12 8.43
CA THR A 214 -26.39 27.05 9.44
C THR A 214 -26.65 26.34 10.77
N MET A 215 -27.07 27.06 11.82
CA MET A 215 -27.54 26.43 13.06
C MET A 215 -28.89 25.75 12.86
N PRO A 216 -29.19 24.65 13.57
CA PRO A 216 -30.49 23.97 13.50
C PRO A 216 -31.65 24.94 13.84
N THR A 217 -32.71 24.86 13.03
CA THR A 217 -33.95 25.67 13.27
C THR A 217 -34.88 24.97 14.24
N ASN A 218 -34.70 23.67 14.47
CA ASN A 218 -35.58 22.81 15.27
C ASN A 218 -37.05 22.83 14.83
N ASN A 219 -37.27 23.00 13.53
CA ASN A 219 -38.61 22.99 12.96
C ASN A 219 -39.12 21.51 12.94
N LYS A 220 -40.33 21.28 13.49
CA LYS A 220 -40.94 19.96 13.62
C LYS A 220 -41.32 19.32 12.27
N ASP A 221 -41.46 20.15 11.24
CA ASP A 221 -41.82 19.71 9.88
C ASP A 221 -40.59 19.28 9.05
N ASN A 222 -39.38 19.55 9.55
CA ASN A 222 -38.14 19.17 8.89
C ASN A 222 -37.74 17.73 9.27
N TYR A 223 -37.15 17.06 8.32
CA TYR A 223 -36.51 15.77 8.54
C TYR A 223 -35.08 15.96 9.05
N TYR A 224 -34.58 14.91 9.71
CA TYR A 224 -33.19 14.84 10.17
C TYR A 224 -32.47 13.67 9.48
N THR A 225 -31.21 13.86 9.17
CA THR A 225 -30.27 12.77 8.94
C THR A 225 -29.47 12.56 10.23
N ILE A 226 -29.50 11.32 10.75
CA ILE A 226 -28.79 10.95 11.97
C ILE A 226 -27.54 10.17 11.59
N TYR A 227 -26.36 10.72 11.90
CA TYR A 227 -25.08 10.04 11.72
C TYR A 227 -24.72 9.30 13.02
N VAL A 228 -24.57 7.99 12.95
CA VAL A 228 -24.47 7.14 14.13
C VAL A 228 -23.10 6.49 14.20
N ARG A 229 -22.47 6.58 15.36
CA ARG A 229 -21.33 5.77 15.74
C ARG A 229 -21.79 4.61 16.63
N TYR A 230 -21.51 3.37 16.22
CA TYR A 230 -21.82 2.19 16.99
C TYR A 230 -20.79 1.93 18.09
N THR A 231 -21.21 1.36 19.22
CA THR A 231 -20.33 0.76 20.21
C THR A 231 -19.57 -0.41 19.58
N LYS A 232 -18.47 -0.85 20.18
CA LYS A 232 -17.70 -2.02 19.70
C LYS A 232 -18.59 -3.27 19.51
N LYS A 233 -19.62 -3.45 20.35
CA LYS A 233 -20.58 -4.57 20.24
C LYS A 233 -21.56 -4.33 19.10
N GLY A 234 -22.03 -3.10 18.92
CA GLY A 234 -22.90 -2.70 17.82
C GLY A 234 -22.19 -2.83 16.48
N LEU A 235 -20.94 -2.38 16.40
CA LEU A 235 -20.13 -2.46 15.19
C LEU A 235 -19.83 -3.91 14.77
N LYS A 236 -19.63 -4.81 15.73
CA LYS A 236 -19.44 -6.24 15.43
C LYS A 236 -20.71 -6.88 14.84
N ASN A 237 -21.90 -6.39 15.21
CA ASN A 237 -23.18 -6.88 14.74
C ASN A 237 -23.91 -5.82 13.90
N GLN A 238 -23.17 -5.00 13.16
CA GLN A 238 -23.68 -3.81 12.50
C GLN A 238 -24.84 -4.05 11.55
N GLU A 239 -24.81 -5.17 10.81
CA GLU A 239 -25.86 -5.52 9.85
C GLU A 239 -27.18 -5.84 10.56
N GLU A 240 -27.14 -6.66 11.61
CA GLU A 240 -28.29 -6.96 12.46
C GLU A 240 -28.86 -5.69 13.12
N VAL A 241 -27.98 -4.86 13.70
CA VAL A 241 -28.37 -3.62 14.37
C VAL A 241 -29.01 -2.66 13.40
N THR A 242 -28.41 -2.47 12.20
CA THR A 242 -28.93 -1.56 11.17
C THR A 242 -30.25 -2.07 10.61
N ALA A 243 -30.35 -3.36 10.25
CA ALA A 243 -31.58 -3.97 9.75
C ALA A 243 -32.75 -3.79 10.74
N ASN A 244 -32.50 -3.97 12.05
CA ASN A 244 -33.48 -3.73 13.09
C ASN A 244 -33.91 -2.25 13.19
N ILE A 245 -32.98 -1.30 13.03
CA ILE A 245 -33.32 0.14 13.07
C ILE A 245 -34.19 0.54 11.89
N ILE A 246 -33.86 0.07 10.68
CA ILE A 246 -34.63 0.37 9.45
C ILE A 246 -35.87 -0.52 9.29
N ARG A 247 -36.07 -1.51 10.17
CA ARG A 247 -37.17 -2.48 10.14
C ARG A 247 -37.20 -3.33 8.87
N MET A 248 -36.03 -3.72 8.39
CA MET A 248 -35.84 -4.62 7.25
C MET A 248 -35.45 -6.02 7.74
N ASP A 249 -35.74 -7.06 6.95
CA ASP A 249 -35.27 -8.42 7.25
C ASP A 249 -33.73 -8.49 7.28
N GLU A 250 -33.19 -9.06 8.36
CA GLU A 250 -31.74 -9.11 8.60
C GLU A 250 -31.01 -9.94 7.52
N LYS A 251 -31.62 -11.06 7.10
CA LYS A 251 -31.00 -11.93 6.09
C LYS A 251 -30.93 -11.22 4.74
N LEU A 252 -32.00 -10.57 4.35
CA LEU A 252 -32.07 -9.81 3.10
C LEU A 252 -31.11 -8.62 3.12
N PHE A 253 -30.96 -7.94 4.25
CA PHE A 253 -29.99 -6.84 4.39
C PHE A 253 -28.51 -7.32 4.32
N LYS A 254 -28.20 -8.51 4.88
CA LYS A 254 -26.88 -9.14 4.82
C LYS A 254 -26.52 -9.62 3.41
N ASP A 255 -27.49 -10.13 2.67
CA ASP A 255 -27.27 -10.66 1.32
C ASP A 255 -27.07 -9.57 0.26
N LYS A 256 -27.12 -8.28 0.65
CA LYS A 256 -26.88 -7.12 -0.23
C LYS A 256 -25.66 -7.23 -1.14
N GLN A 257 -24.57 -7.83 -0.68
CA GLN A 257 -23.34 -8.00 -1.47
C GLN A 257 -23.40 -9.18 -2.46
N ASN A 258 -24.38 -10.07 -2.33
CA ASN A 258 -24.55 -11.27 -3.15
C ASN A 258 -25.87 -11.26 -3.92
N LEU A 259 -26.41 -10.07 -4.22
CA LEU A 259 -27.62 -9.93 -5.01
C LEU A 259 -27.41 -10.50 -6.40
N ASN A 260 -28.25 -11.45 -6.78
CA ASN A 260 -28.35 -11.95 -8.14
C ASN A 260 -29.64 -11.40 -8.79
N PRO A 261 -29.83 -11.54 -10.11
CA PRO A 261 -31.02 -11.03 -10.79
C PRO A 261 -32.35 -11.48 -10.17
N ASN A 262 -32.39 -12.61 -9.49
CA ASN A 262 -33.61 -13.13 -8.87
C ASN A 262 -33.93 -12.51 -7.50
N ASN A 263 -32.93 -11.91 -6.82
CA ASN A 263 -33.09 -11.36 -5.46
C ASN A 263 -33.06 -9.83 -5.44
N ILE A 264 -32.70 -9.19 -6.55
CA ILE A 264 -32.51 -7.74 -6.61
C ILE A 264 -33.84 -7.01 -6.43
N ASP A 265 -34.90 -7.48 -7.09
CA ASP A 265 -36.23 -6.90 -7.00
C ASP A 265 -36.81 -7.00 -5.58
N GLU A 266 -36.63 -8.16 -4.92
CA GLU A 266 -37.06 -8.40 -3.53
C GLU A 266 -36.31 -7.48 -2.56
N TYR A 267 -34.99 -7.29 -2.78
CA TYR A 267 -34.19 -6.39 -1.96
C TYR A 267 -34.62 -4.93 -2.15
N GLU A 268 -34.77 -4.47 -3.40
CA GLU A 268 -35.20 -3.11 -3.72
C GLU A 268 -36.57 -2.81 -3.15
N GLU A 269 -37.53 -3.71 -3.26
CA GLU A 269 -38.85 -3.57 -2.65
C GLU A 269 -38.76 -3.46 -1.13
N ALA A 270 -38.01 -4.34 -0.48
CA ALA A 270 -37.82 -4.31 0.97
C ALA A 270 -37.08 -3.06 1.44
N TYR A 271 -36.10 -2.58 0.68
CA TYR A 271 -35.36 -1.37 0.99
C TYR A 271 -36.23 -0.11 0.81
N ASN A 272 -37.03 -0.05 -0.26
CA ASN A 272 -37.95 1.05 -0.49
C ASN A 272 -39.07 1.12 0.57
N ASN A 273 -39.43 -0.01 1.15
CA ASN A 273 -40.41 -0.11 2.25
C ASN A 273 -39.76 0.04 3.64
N SER A 274 -38.43 0.22 3.72
CA SER A 274 -37.74 0.40 5.00
C SER A 274 -38.13 1.73 5.68
N LYS A 275 -38.03 1.73 7.01
CA LYS A 275 -38.43 2.91 7.80
C LYS A 275 -37.55 4.14 7.52
N TYR A 276 -36.25 3.95 7.27
CA TYR A 276 -35.28 5.01 7.00
C TYR A 276 -34.38 4.61 5.85
N GLU A 277 -34.02 5.58 5.00
CA GLU A 277 -32.92 5.42 4.06
C GLU A 277 -31.60 5.39 4.83
N THR A 278 -30.71 4.46 4.49
CA THR A 278 -29.43 4.30 5.21
C THR A 278 -28.25 4.19 4.27
N THR A 279 -27.15 4.84 4.65
CA THR A 279 -25.85 4.68 4.01
C THR A 279 -24.80 4.32 5.06
N ASN A 280 -23.70 3.69 4.65
CA ASN A 280 -22.64 3.30 5.57
C ASN A 280 -21.31 3.94 5.18
N HIS A 281 -20.48 4.17 6.19
CA HIS A 281 -19.10 4.58 6.04
C HIS A 281 -18.20 3.33 5.95
N GLY A 282 -18.35 2.59 4.82
CA GLY A 282 -17.82 1.25 4.65
C GLY A 282 -16.31 1.13 4.87
N TYR A 283 -15.53 2.14 4.46
CA TYR A 283 -14.08 2.14 4.63
C TYR A 283 -13.67 2.25 6.11
N LEU A 284 -14.28 3.17 6.87
CA LEU A 284 -14.04 3.30 8.32
C LEU A 284 -14.45 2.03 9.07
N ILE A 285 -15.60 1.46 8.72
CA ILE A 285 -16.07 0.18 9.29
C ILE A 285 -15.06 -0.94 9.02
N ALA A 286 -14.58 -1.08 7.79
CA ALA A 286 -13.59 -2.08 7.42
C ALA A 286 -12.28 -1.91 8.19
N LEU A 287 -11.80 -0.68 8.36
CA LEU A 287 -10.62 -0.37 9.16
C LEU A 287 -10.83 -0.73 10.64
N GLU A 288 -11.96 -0.39 11.25
CA GLU A 288 -12.21 -0.63 12.67
C GLU A 288 -12.54 -2.11 12.99
N THR A 289 -13.19 -2.84 12.08
CA THR A 289 -13.53 -4.26 12.27
C THR A 289 -12.43 -5.22 11.81
N ASN A 290 -11.41 -4.75 11.09
CA ASN A 290 -10.44 -5.58 10.34
C ASN A 290 -11.11 -6.50 9.31
N THR A 291 -12.27 -6.14 8.81
CA THR A 291 -12.96 -6.86 7.73
C THR A 291 -12.65 -6.15 6.42
N PHE A 292 -11.68 -6.69 5.72
CA PHE A 292 -11.29 -6.13 4.42
C PHE A 292 -12.10 -6.84 3.33
N GLY A 293 -13.19 -6.22 2.91
CA GLY A 293 -14.01 -6.68 1.79
C GLY A 293 -13.31 -6.53 0.44
N ASP A 294 -12.43 -5.55 0.36
CA ASP A 294 -11.73 -5.14 -0.86
C ASP A 294 -10.38 -5.88 -1.02
N GLY A 295 -10.03 -6.18 -2.25
CA GLY A 295 -8.83 -6.91 -2.63
C GLY A 295 -7.53 -6.23 -2.16
N THR A 296 -7.44 -4.89 -2.17
CA THR A 296 -6.27 -4.11 -1.79
C THR A 296 -5.93 -4.29 -0.31
N MET A 297 -6.93 -4.20 0.57
CA MET A 297 -6.74 -4.39 2.01
C MET A 297 -6.45 -5.86 2.37
N LYS A 298 -7.04 -6.81 1.66
CA LYS A 298 -6.67 -8.24 1.79
C LYS A 298 -5.20 -8.47 1.43
N ALA A 299 -4.70 -7.87 0.35
CA ALA A 299 -3.30 -7.97 -0.05
C ALA A 299 -2.36 -7.36 0.99
N LEU A 300 -2.66 -6.17 1.52
CA LEU A 300 -1.88 -5.54 2.59
C LEU A 300 -1.85 -6.39 3.86
N GLY A 301 -2.98 -6.97 4.26
CA GLY A 301 -3.07 -7.89 5.40
C GLY A 301 -2.25 -9.17 5.20
N LEU A 302 -2.27 -9.73 4.00
CA LEU A 302 -1.47 -10.90 3.63
C LEU A 302 0.03 -10.59 3.65
N ILE A 303 0.43 -9.45 3.11
CA ILE A 303 1.82 -8.96 3.13
C ILE A 303 2.30 -8.78 4.57
N ALA A 304 1.53 -8.10 5.41
CA ALA A 304 1.85 -7.93 6.83
C ALA A 304 2.01 -9.28 7.54
N THR A 305 1.14 -10.24 7.26
CA THR A 305 1.21 -11.60 7.82
C THR A 305 2.49 -12.32 7.39
N ILE A 306 2.86 -12.25 6.10
CA ILE A 306 4.10 -12.84 5.59
C ILE A 306 5.32 -12.23 6.29
N VAL A 307 5.36 -10.90 6.43
CA VAL A 307 6.46 -10.19 7.12
C VAL A 307 6.56 -10.64 8.58
N ILE A 308 5.46 -10.72 9.31
CA ILE A 308 5.43 -11.18 10.71
C ILE A 308 5.94 -12.62 10.83
N ILE A 309 5.51 -13.53 9.95
CA ILE A 309 6.00 -14.92 9.93
C ILE A 309 7.51 -14.97 9.70
N ILE A 310 8.02 -14.21 8.73
CA ILE A 310 9.45 -14.11 8.44
C ILE A 310 10.22 -13.62 9.67
N VAL A 311 9.72 -12.60 10.35
CA VAL A 311 10.32 -12.05 11.58
C VAL A 311 10.37 -13.09 12.69
N ILE A 312 9.28 -13.82 12.94
CA ILE A 312 9.21 -14.88 13.95
C ILE A 312 10.22 -15.99 13.63
N VAL A 313 10.24 -16.48 12.39
CA VAL A 313 11.17 -17.53 11.95
C VAL A 313 12.61 -17.07 12.14
N THR A 314 12.98 -15.87 11.72
CA THR A 314 14.32 -15.30 11.87
C THR A 314 14.72 -15.20 13.34
N SER A 315 13.83 -14.72 14.20
CA SER A 315 14.02 -14.58 15.64
C SER A 315 14.24 -15.93 16.31
N VAL A 316 13.43 -16.95 16.01
CA VAL A 316 13.60 -18.31 16.52
C VAL A 316 14.99 -18.88 16.17
N PHE A 317 15.42 -18.70 14.92
CA PHE A 317 16.73 -19.19 14.49
C PHE A 317 17.89 -18.46 15.20
N CYS A 318 17.77 -17.13 15.37
CA CYS A 318 18.78 -16.33 16.04
C CYS A 318 18.95 -16.71 17.51
N ILE A 319 17.87 -16.70 18.28
CA ILE A 319 17.87 -17.01 19.70
C ILE A 319 18.34 -18.45 19.93
N LYS A 320 17.87 -19.41 19.12
CA LYS A 320 18.28 -20.80 19.16
C LYS A 320 19.80 -20.98 18.95
N ASN A 321 20.38 -20.17 18.04
CA ASN A 321 21.83 -20.22 17.83
C ASN A 321 22.59 -19.73 19.06
N SER A 322 22.21 -18.62 19.65
CA SER A 322 22.82 -18.07 20.86
C SER A 322 22.76 -19.07 22.05
N PHE A 323 21.60 -19.71 22.25
CA PHE A 323 21.46 -20.75 23.26
C PHE A 323 22.32 -22.01 22.99
N ASN A 324 22.36 -22.47 21.74
CA ASN A 324 23.20 -23.63 21.41
C ASN A 324 24.68 -23.38 21.68
N ILE A 325 25.17 -22.17 21.40
CA ILE A 325 26.58 -21.78 21.69
C ILE A 325 26.80 -21.73 23.18
N SER A 326 25.95 -21.03 23.96
CA SER A 326 26.04 -20.96 25.42
C SER A 326 26.09 -22.33 26.08
N ILE A 327 25.19 -23.24 25.66
CA ILE A 327 25.12 -24.60 26.20
C ILE A 327 26.32 -25.46 25.81
N THR A 328 26.83 -25.33 24.58
CA THR A 328 28.00 -26.12 24.14
C THR A 328 29.23 -25.80 24.96
N GLU A 329 29.39 -24.58 25.40
CA GLU A 329 30.51 -24.16 26.23
C GLU A 329 30.35 -24.59 27.70
N LYS A 330 29.11 -24.69 28.20
CA LYS A 330 28.77 -25.17 29.56
C LYS A 330 28.63 -26.70 29.66
N ILE A 331 28.90 -27.45 28.59
CA ILE A 331 28.80 -28.93 28.63
C ILE A 331 29.67 -29.51 29.74
N LYS A 332 30.88 -28.99 29.94
CA LYS A 332 31.78 -29.44 31.00
C LYS A 332 31.16 -29.20 32.40
N ASP A 333 30.57 -28.03 32.62
CA ASP A 333 29.91 -27.69 33.89
C ASP A 333 28.69 -28.61 34.15
N TYR A 334 27.89 -28.85 33.14
CA TYR A 334 26.74 -29.81 33.23
C TYR A 334 27.21 -31.26 33.43
N GLY A 335 28.35 -31.62 32.85
CA GLY A 335 28.99 -32.92 33.10
C GLY A 335 29.46 -33.08 34.53
N MET A 336 30.09 -32.05 35.11
CA MET A 336 30.49 -32.04 36.54
C MET A 336 29.26 -32.15 37.43
N LEU A 337 28.20 -31.39 37.15
CA LEU A 337 26.94 -31.48 37.91
C LEU A 337 26.32 -32.89 37.84
N SER A 338 26.38 -33.52 36.68
CA SER A 338 25.87 -34.90 36.49
C SER A 338 26.75 -35.94 37.24
N SER A 339 28.07 -35.71 37.36
CA SER A 339 28.95 -36.58 38.11
C SER A 339 28.72 -36.54 39.63
N ILE A 340 28.21 -35.41 40.14
CA ILE A 340 27.82 -35.22 41.55
C ILE A 340 26.38 -35.67 41.83
N GLY A 341 25.71 -36.26 40.84
CA GLY A 341 24.36 -36.85 40.98
C GLY A 341 23.19 -36.04 40.48
N ALA A 342 23.41 -34.95 39.73
CA ALA A 342 22.31 -34.20 39.13
C ALA A 342 21.60 -35.00 38.03
N THR A 343 20.31 -35.15 38.14
CA THR A 343 19.48 -35.87 37.17
C THR A 343 19.31 -35.11 35.85
N SER A 344 19.05 -35.83 34.76
CA SER A 344 18.76 -35.23 33.46
C SER A 344 17.58 -34.23 33.49
N LYS A 345 16.56 -34.45 34.36
CA LYS A 345 15.42 -33.52 34.55
C LYS A 345 15.90 -32.21 35.23
N GLN A 346 16.79 -32.30 36.20
CA GLN A 346 17.38 -31.15 36.89
C GLN A 346 18.24 -30.30 35.95
N ILE A 347 19.05 -30.90 35.10
CA ILE A 347 19.89 -30.20 34.12
C ILE A 347 19.00 -29.49 33.08
N LYS A 348 17.94 -30.17 32.58
CA LYS A 348 16.98 -29.50 31.70
C LYS A 348 16.33 -28.27 32.33
N LYS A 349 15.92 -28.40 33.61
CA LYS A 349 15.29 -27.33 34.36
C LYS A 349 16.25 -26.16 34.56
N SER A 350 17.51 -26.40 34.84
CA SER A 350 18.56 -25.36 34.94
C SER A 350 18.75 -24.59 33.65
N VAL A 351 18.74 -25.27 32.49
CA VAL A 351 18.80 -24.60 31.16
C VAL A 351 17.58 -23.76 30.90
N TYR A 352 16.37 -24.24 31.23
CA TYR A 352 15.15 -23.43 31.08
C TYR A 352 15.11 -22.25 32.06
N HIS A 353 15.67 -22.42 33.28
CA HIS A 353 15.78 -21.34 34.26
C HIS A 353 16.76 -20.26 33.75
N GLU A 354 17.88 -20.66 33.14
CA GLU A 354 18.81 -19.74 32.47
C GLU A 354 18.08 -18.95 31.35
N ALA A 355 17.32 -19.64 30.50
CA ALA A 355 16.58 -19.00 29.43
C ALA A 355 15.52 -18.01 29.96
N PHE A 356 14.87 -18.36 31.08
CA PHE A 356 13.88 -17.52 31.74
C PHE A 356 14.52 -16.24 32.33
N ILE A 357 15.67 -16.36 33.02
CA ILE A 357 16.39 -15.20 33.55
C ILE A 357 16.83 -14.24 32.42
N LEU A 358 17.41 -14.77 31.35
CA LEU A 358 17.81 -13.98 30.20
C LEU A 358 16.58 -13.34 29.50
N GLY A 359 15.45 -14.03 29.51
CA GLY A 359 14.19 -13.53 28.98
C GLY A 359 13.58 -12.40 29.80
N ILE A 360 13.60 -12.51 31.15
CA ILE A 360 13.12 -11.45 32.07
C ILE A 360 13.87 -10.13 31.84
N ILE A 361 15.15 -10.20 31.49
CA ILE A 361 15.97 -9.01 31.22
C ILE A 361 15.76 -8.55 29.77
N GLY A 362 15.82 -9.50 28.83
CA GLY A 362 15.80 -9.19 27.38
C GLY A 362 14.46 -8.75 26.85
N ILE A 363 13.34 -9.28 27.37
CA ILE A 363 12.00 -8.95 26.86
C ILE A 363 11.63 -7.49 27.18
N PRO A 364 11.70 -6.98 28.42
CA PRO A 364 11.34 -5.58 28.70
C PRO A 364 12.23 -4.59 27.92
N ILE A 365 13.54 -4.81 27.91
CA ILE A 365 14.46 -3.94 27.18
C ILE A 365 14.18 -4.00 25.68
N GLY A 366 13.88 -5.18 25.15
CA GLY A 366 13.52 -5.37 23.75
C GLY A 366 12.23 -4.65 23.38
N ILE A 367 11.19 -4.70 24.23
CA ILE A 367 9.93 -3.98 24.03
C ILE A 367 10.19 -2.48 23.97
N ILE A 368 10.90 -1.93 24.97
CA ILE A 368 11.23 -0.49 25.01
C ILE A 368 12.02 -0.09 23.77
N SER A 369 13.04 -0.86 23.40
CA SER A 369 13.85 -0.60 22.20
C SER A 369 13.03 -0.69 20.91
N GLY A 370 12.08 -1.63 20.83
CA GLY A 370 11.17 -1.78 19.68
C GLY A 370 10.20 -0.62 19.54
N ILE A 371 9.63 -0.15 20.66
CA ILE A 371 8.77 1.03 20.70
C ILE A 371 9.55 2.27 20.25
N LEU A 372 10.73 2.50 20.80
CA LEU A 372 11.60 3.62 20.43
C LEU A 372 12.00 3.58 18.94
N ALA A 373 12.32 2.39 18.42
CA ALA A 373 12.65 2.23 17.01
C ALA A 373 11.45 2.56 16.09
N ALA A 374 10.26 2.09 16.43
CA ALA A 374 9.04 2.39 15.70
C ALA A 374 8.72 3.91 15.74
N TYR A 375 8.81 4.53 16.92
CA TYR A 375 8.61 5.96 17.11
C TYR A 375 9.59 6.79 16.26
N THR A 376 10.89 6.44 16.32
CA THR A 376 11.93 7.14 15.53
C THR A 376 11.68 7.02 14.02
N LEU A 377 11.29 5.84 13.54
CA LEU A 377 10.98 5.65 12.13
C LEU A 377 9.77 6.48 11.68
N ILE A 378 8.73 6.59 12.49
CA ILE A 378 7.57 7.43 12.21
C ILE A 378 7.97 8.92 12.12
N ILE A 379 8.81 9.42 13.04
CA ILE A 379 9.33 10.79 12.97
C ILE A 379 10.10 11.02 11.65
N ILE A 380 10.97 10.08 11.27
CA ILE A 380 11.74 10.17 10.03
C ILE A 380 10.80 10.23 8.82
N VAL A 381 9.81 9.36 8.79
CA VAL A 381 8.81 9.32 7.72
C VAL A 381 8.03 10.62 7.63
N ASN A 382 7.48 11.11 8.74
CA ASN A 382 6.72 12.36 8.76
C ASN A 382 7.57 13.55 8.29
N LYS A 383 8.86 13.60 8.70
CA LYS A 383 9.79 14.64 8.24
C LYS A 383 10.05 14.56 6.73
N LEU A 384 10.12 13.37 6.17
CA LEU A 384 10.30 13.19 4.72
C LEU A 384 9.01 13.54 3.95
N LEU A 385 7.85 13.20 4.48
CA LEU A 385 6.57 13.55 3.89
C LEU A 385 6.33 15.06 3.89
N SER A 386 6.61 15.75 5.00
CA SER A 386 6.44 17.21 5.10
C SER A 386 7.41 18.01 4.20
N SER A 387 8.60 17.46 3.89
CA SER A 387 9.57 18.13 3.02
C SER A 387 9.26 17.99 1.52
N ALA A 388 8.27 17.19 1.17
CA ALA A 388 7.95 16.88 -0.24
C ALA A 388 6.66 17.56 -0.74
N ASP A 389 6.18 18.61 -0.08
CA ASP A 389 4.90 19.31 -0.36
C ASP A 389 3.71 18.35 -0.58
N MET A 390 3.71 17.28 0.21
CA MET A 390 2.70 16.25 0.06
C MET A 390 1.41 16.61 0.78
N ILE A 391 0.31 16.32 0.14
CA ILE A 391 -1.08 16.47 0.59
C ILE A 391 -1.36 15.78 1.95
N ILE A 392 -0.39 15.02 2.49
CA ILE A 392 -0.54 14.21 3.71
C ILE A 392 0.32 14.80 4.83
N GLU A 393 0.02 16.02 5.27
CA GLU A 393 0.66 16.60 6.46
C GLU A 393 0.29 15.83 7.73
N GLY A 394 1.31 15.41 8.50
CA GLY A 394 1.12 14.80 9.82
C GLY A 394 0.43 13.45 9.85
N PHE A 395 0.39 12.75 8.72
CA PHE A 395 -0.43 11.55 8.53
C PHE A 395 -0.15 10.39 9.48
N LEU A 396 1.13 10.14 9.85
CA LEU A 396 1.45 9.00 10.71
C LEU A 396 1.52 9.39 12.18
N ILE A 397 0.58 8.86 12.96
CA ILE A 397 0.52 9.00 14.41
C ILE A 397 1.13 7.76 15.05
N PHE A 398 2.08 7.97 15.98
CA PHE A 398 2.59 6.83 16.72
C PHE A 398 1.55 6.38 17.74
N LYS A 399 1.04 5.16 17.54
CA LYS A 399 0.22 4.45 18.54
C LYS A 399 0.73 3.03 18.72
N THR A 400 0.73 2.55 19.96
CA THR A 400 0.94 1.14 20.24
C THR A 400 -0.22 0.62 21.08
N SER A 401 -0.64 -0.61 20.84
CA SER A 401 -1.78 -1.21 21.52
C SER A 401 -1.27 -2.14 22.64
N PHE A 402 -2.00 -2.17 23.76
CA PHE A 402 -1.74 -3.12 24.84
C PHE A 402 -1.76 -4.57 24.34
N ILE A 403 -2.64 -4.87 23.37
CA ILE A 403 -2.70 -6.19 22.71
C ILE A 403 -1.42 -6.49 21.94
N ALA A 404 -0.86 -5.52 21.22
CA ALA A 404 0.41 -5.68 20.50
C ALA A 404 1.58 -5.98 21.45
N ILE A 405 1.62 -5.32 22.61
CA ILE A 405 2.61 -5.58 23.65
C ILE A 405 2.45 -6.99 24.24
N ILE A 406 1.25 -7.39 24.62
CA ILE A 406 0.97 -8.75 25.11
C ILE A 406 1.34 -9.81 24.08
N LEU A 407 0.98 -9.59 22.81
CA LEU A 407 1.33 -10.50 21.71
C LEU A 407 2.84 -10.60 21.54
N SER A 408 3.56 -9.48 21.63
CA SER A 408 5.03 -9.45 21.58
C SER A 408 5.66 -10.22 22.75
N ILE A 409 5.15 -10.09 23.97
CA ILE A 409 5.60 -10.86 25.14
C ILE A 409 5.37 -12.36 24.92
N LEU A 410 4.16 -12.72 24.47
CA LEU A 410 3.77 -14.12 24.25
C LEU A 410 4.63 -14.76 23.17
N LEU A 411 4.74 -14.13 21.99
CA LEU A 411 5.55 -14.62 20.88
C LEU A 411 7.04 -14.71 21.27
N SER A 412 7.57 -13.73 22.00
CA SER A 412 8.96 -13.73 22.48
C SER A 412 9.20 -14.84 23.49
N THR A 413 8.28 -15.08 24.41
CA THR A 413 8.34 -16.17 25.39
C THR A 413 8.32 -17.54 24.72
N ILE A 414 7.41 -17.73 23.76
CA ILE A 414 7.36 -18.96 22.95
C ILE A 414 8.66 -19.15 22.17
N THR A 415 9.19 -18.09 21.58
CA THR A 415 10.44 -18.10 20.81
C THR A 415 11.63 -18.51 21.68
N ILE A 416 11.75 -17.95 22.88
CA ILE A 416 12.80 -18.30 23.86
C ILE A 416 12.67 -19.76 24.30
N TYR A 417 11.45 -20.21 24.60
CA TYR A 417 11.18 -21.60 24.99
C TYR A 417 11.54 -22.59 23.90
N LEU A 418 11.08 -22.37 22.66
CA LEU A 418 11.40 -23.21 21.49
C LEU A 418 12.88 -23.25 21.19
N SER A 419 13.57 -22.11 21.36
CA SER A 419 15.00 -21.96 21.12
C SER A 419 15.85 -22.70 22.15
N SER A 420 15.48 -22.67 23.43
CA SER A 420 16.20 -23.32 24.53
C SER A 420 15.97 -24.86 24.56
N ARG A 421 14.81 -25.34 24.05
CA ARG A 421 14.41 -26.76 24.11
C ARG A 421 15.45 -27.75 23.55
N LYS A 422 16.07 -27.41 22.41
CA LYS A 422 17.08 -28.27 21.77
C LYS A 422 18.38 -28.31 22.61
N GLY A 423 18.78 -27.17 23.12
CA GLY A 423 19.94 -27.04 23.97
C GLY A 423 19.80 -27.79 25.29
N ALA A 424 18.65 -27.63 25.94
CA ALA A 424 18.30 -28.37 27.17
C ALA A 424 18.34 -29.91 26.95
N LYS A 425 17.87 -30.39 25.77
CA LYS A 425 17.98 -31.81 25.42
C LYS A 425 19.42 -32.27 25.23
N ILE A 426 20.31 -31.45 24.67
CA ILE A 426 21.72 -31.75 24.47
C ILE A 426 22.41 -31.82 25.82
N ALA A 427 22.30 -30.77 26.65
CA ALA A 427 22.90 -30.71 27.98
C ALA A 427 22.53 -31.92 28.87
N SER A 428 21.25 -32.29 28.87
CA SER A 428 20.72 -33.38 29.71
C SER A 428 21.06 -34.80 29.26
N LYS A 429 21.53 -34.98 28.03
CA LYS A 429 21.92 -36.29 27.48
C LYS A 429 23.44 -36.52 27.41
N THR A 430 24.24 -35.53 27.78
CA THR A 430 25.68 -35.63 27.73
C THR A 430 26.17 -36.42 28.95
N SER A 431 26.92 -37.49 28.73
CA SER A 431 27.46 -38.29 29.84
C SER A 431 28.57 -37.55 30.59
N PRO A 432 28.72 -37.72 31.91
CA PRO A 432 29.75 -37.05 32.71
C PRO A 432 31.15 -37.28 32.15
N ILE A 433 31.49 -38.50 31.79
CA ILE A 433 32.80 -38.88 31.27
C ILE A 433 33.15 -38.15 29.97
N THR A 434 32.18 -38.08 29.02
CA THR A 434 32.39 -37.38 27.74
C THR A 434 32.47 -35.87 27.91
N ALA A 435 31.78 -35.33 28.91
CA ALA A 435 31.80 -33.89 29.19
C ALA A 435 33.11 -33.45 29.84
N ILE A 436 33.63 -34.23 30.81
CA ILE A 436 34.86 -33.90 31.59
C ILE A 436 36.12 -34.13 30.73
N ARG A 437 36.20 -35.26 30.00
CA ARG A 437 37.33 -35.56 29.12
C ARG A 437 37.49 -34.61 27.92
N GLY A 438 36.48 -33.79 27.66
CA GLY A 438 36.51 -32.89 26.48
C GLY A 438 36.57 -33.62 25.12
N ASN A 439 36.63 -34.91 25.13
CA ASN A 439 36.65 -35.77 23.96
C ASN A 439 35.24 -36.05 23.51
N ASN A 440 34.59 -35.03 22.89
CA ASN A 440 33.61 -35.32 21.86
C ASN A 440 34.39 -35.94 20.70
N GLU A 441 34.78 -37.23 20.83
CA GLU A 441 35.25 -37.99 19.69
C GLU A 441 34.20 -37.92 18.61
N ILE A 442 34.48 -37.07 17.65
CA ILE A 442 33.70 -37.01 16.43
C ILE A 442 34.07 -38.33 15.73
N LYS A 443 33.33 -39.41 15.98
CA LYS A 443 33.44 -40.68 15.26
C LYS A 443 33.12 -40.44 13.78
N ILE A 444 34.12 -39.90 13.06
CA ILE A 444 34.01 -39.67 11.63
C ILE A 444 34.80 -40.75 10.94
N THR A 445 34.12 -41.65 10.26
CA THR A 445 34.78 -42.62 9.35
C THR A 445 35.53 -41.84 8.27
N SER A 446 36.76 -42.23 7.98
CA SER A 446 37.65 -41.56 7.00
C SER A 446 37.00 -41.37 5.62
N LYS A 447 36.06 -42.26 5.23
CA LYS A 447 35.26 -42.16 3.98
C LYS A 447 34.36 -40.90 3.92
N LYS A 448 33.90 -40.34 5.05
CA LYS A 448 33.01 -39.18 5.09
C LYS A 448 33.70 -37.81 4.99
N VAL A 449 35.03 -37.74 5.10
CA VAL A 449 35.83 -36.50 5.10
C VAL A 449 36.57 -36.26 3.78
N LYS A 450 36.32 -37.03 2.70
CA LYS A 450 36.93 -36.80 1.41
C LYS A 450 36.51 -35.48 0.79
N SER A 451 37.47 -34.71 0.29
CA SER A 451 37.24 -33.52 -0.53
C SER A 451 37.14 -33.94 -2.02
N PRO A 452 36.33 -33.24 -2.82
CA PRO A 452 36.33 -33.43 -4.27
C PRO A 452 37.67 -33.00 -4.88
N LYS A 453 38.17 -33.75 -5.84
CA LYS A 453 39.45 -33.50 -6.51
C LYS A 453 39.59 -32.09 -7.11
N TYR A 454 38.48 -31.49 -7.57
CA TYR A 454 38.52 -30.14 -8.10
C TYR A 454 38.84 -29.07 -7.04
N ILE A 455 38.51 -29.28 -5.76
CA ILE A 455 38.83 -28.33 -4.67
C ILE A 455 40.32 -28.23 -4.45
N SER A 456 40.97 -29.38 -4.42
CA SER A 456 42.44 -29.45 -4.28
C SER A 456 43.13 -28.84 -5.53
N LYS A 457 42.59 -29.07 -6.74
CA LYS A 457 43.14 -28.55 -8.00
C LYS A 457 43.03 -27.02 -8.10
N LEU A 458 41.87 -26.44 -7.67
CA LEU A 458 41.61 -25.00 -7.79
C LEU A 458 42.19 -24.19 -6.62
N PHE A 459 42.15 -24.71 -5.41
CA PHE A 459 42.44 -23.94 -4.18
C PHE A 459 43.69 -24.47 -3.44
N GLY A 460 44.31 -25.55 -3.93
CA GLY A 460 45.50 -26.14 -3.35
C GLY A 460 45.25 -26.83 -1.99
N VAL A 461 46.33 -27.09 -1.25
CA VAL A 461 46.30 -27.78 0.07
C VAL A 461 45.47 -26.99 1.09
N GLY A 462 45.56 -25.64 1.09
CA GLY A 462 44.77 -24.79 1.97
C GLY A 462 43.27 -24.94 1.76
N GLY A 463 42.82 -25.10 0.50
CA GLY A 463 41.42 -25.37 0.15
C GLY A 463 40.96 -26.75 0.61
N ASP A 464 41.80 -27.76 0.45
CA ASP A 464 41.49 -29.11 0.88
C ASP A 464 41.30 -29.20 2.41
N ILE A 465 42.22 -28.60 3.15
CA ILE A 465 42.13 -28.52 4.63
C ILE A 465 40.86 -27.75 5.06
N SER A 466 40.61 -26.61 4.46
CA SER A 466 39.42 -25.78 4.78
C SER A 466 38.11 -26.53 4.54
N TYR A 467 38.00 -27.23 3.39
CA TYR A 467 36.81 -28.01 3.05
C TYR A 467 36.59 -29.20 3.97
N LYS A 468 37.67 -29.90 4.32
CA LYS A 468 37.65 -31.03 5.27
C LYS A 468 37.27 -30.54 6.69
N ASN A 469 37.74 -29.39 7.10
CA ASN A 469 37.37 -28.76 8.37
C ASN A 469 35.87 -28.43 8.45
N ILE A 470 35.30 -27.89 7.39
CA ILE A 470 33.86 -27.64 7.31
C ILE A 470 33.06 -28.94 7.40
N LYS A 471 33.47 -29.99 6.68
CA LYS A 471 32.81 -31.29 6.77
C LYS A 471 32.91 -31.93 8.14
N ARG A 472 34.08 -31.85 8.78
CA ARG A 472 34.32 -32.36 10.14
C ARG A 472 33.41 -31.65 11.18
N ASN A 473 33.28 -30.34 11.07
CA ASN A 473 32.50 -29.50 12.01
C ASN A 473 31.09 -29.14 11.52
N LYS A 474 30.49 -29.93 10.66
CA LYS A 474 29.21 -29.65 9.96
C LYS A 474 28.08 -29.16 10.88
N LYS A 475 27.98 -29.67 12.13
CA LYS A 475 26.92 -29.25 13.07
C LYS A 475 27.07 -27.80 13.53
N LYS A 476 28.32 -27.35 13.80
CA LYS A 476 28.61 -25.97 14.27
C LYS A 476 28.36 -24.95 13.15
N TYR A 477 28.80 -25.29 11.95
CA TYR A 477 28.68 -24.41 10.78
C TYR A 477 27.27 -24.30 10.19
N ARG A 478 26.43 -25.31 10.39
CA ARG A 478 25.05 -25.32 9.91
C ARG A 478 24.24 -24.11 10.40
N THR A 479 24.47 -23.69 11.63
CA THR A 479 23.78 -22.54 12.23
C THR A 479 24.14 -21.22 11.56
N THR A 480 25.44 -20.98 11.30
CA THR A 480 25.91 -19.78 10.58
C THR A 480 25.36 -19.75 9.15
N VAL A 481 25.47 -20.89 8.43
CA VAL A 481 24.94 -21.02 7.07
C VAL A 481 23.43 -20.74 7.02
N ILE A 482 22.66 -21.26 7.98
CA ILE A 482 21.20 -21.00 8.05
C ILE A 482 20.91 -19.50 8.32
N SER A 483 21.66 -18.85 9.24
CA SER A 483 21.48 -17.42 9.48
C SER A 483 21.70 -16.57 8.23
N ILE A 484 22.75 -16.90 7.44
CA ILE A 484 23.03 -16.19 6.19
C ILE A 484 21.93 -16.46 5.15
N ILE A 485 21.50 -17.73 5.03
CA ILE A 485 20.40 -18.12 4.14
C ILE A 485 19.17 -17.28 4.43
N VAL A 486 18.75 -17.18 5.70
CA VAL A 486 17.56 -16.42 6.10
C VAL A 486 17.73 -14.95 5.77
N CYS A 487 18.87 -14.32 6.11
CA CYS A 487 19.12 -12.90 5.80
C CYS A 487 19.06 -12.63 4.30
N VAL A 488 19.72 -13.48 3.47
CA VAL A 488 19.73 -13.33 2.01
C VAL A 488 18.33 -13.52 1.42
N SER A 489 17.63 -14.57 1.84
CA SER A 489 16.28 -14.87 1.33
C SER A 489 15.28 -13.76 1.65
N VAL A 490 15.32 -13.25 2.88
CA VAL A 490 14.44 -12.15 3.31
C VAL A 490 14.76 -10.86 2.58
N TYR A 491 16.05 -10.53 2.44
CA TYR A 491 16.48 -9.34 1.69
C TYR A 491 15.98 -9.38 0.24
N ILE A 492 16.18 -10.52 -0.46
CA ILE A 492 15.73 -10.66 -1.85
C ILE A 492 14.21 -10.53 -1.95
N ALA A 493 13.47 -11.15 -1.04
CA ALA A 493 12.01 -11.14 -1.03
C ALA A 493 11.42 -9.74 -0.77
N LEU A 494 11.88 -9.06 0.30
CA LEU A 494 11.39 -7.72 0.65
C LEU A 494 11.83 -6.66 -0.36
N SER A 495 13.07 -6.75 -0.86
CA SER A 495 13.54 -5.85 -1.92
C SER A 495 12.77 -6.05 -3.23
N TYR A 496 12.38 -7.28 -3.59
CA TYR A 496 11.50 -7.55 -4.72
C TYR A 496 10.13 -6.88 -4.53
N PHE A 497 9.54 -7.05 -3.34
CA PHE A 497 8.25 -6.44 -3.02
C PHE A 497 8.30 -4.92 -3.19
N ILE A 498 9.29 -4.25 -2.58
CA ILE A 498 9.47 -2.79 -2.69
C ILE A 498 9.59 -2.36 -4.16
N ASN A 499 10.46 -3.01 -4.93
CA ASN A 499 10.65 -2.67 -6.35
C ASN A 499 9.39 -2.91 -7.18
N THR A 500 8.62 -3.97 -6.88
CA THR A 500 7.38 -4.28 -7.60
C THR A 500 6.29 -3.29 -7.25
N ALA A 501 6.19 -2.84 -5.98
CA ALA A 501 5.26 -1.81 -5.56
C ALA A 501 5.51 -0.47 -6.29
N PHE A 502 6.77 -0.03 -6.41
CA PHE A 502 7.09 1.17 -7.21
C PHE A 502 6.81 0.99 -8.71
N ARG A 503 7.01 -0.21 -9.24
CA ARG A 503 6.61 -0.50 -10.64
C ARG A 503 5.10 -0.48 -10.83
N ALA A 504 4.34 -0.95 -9.84
CA ALA A 504 2.88 -0.92 -9.88
C ALA A 504 2.35 0.51 -10.04
N VAL A 505 2.85 1.46 -9.25
CA VAL A 505 2.51 2.89 -9.39
C VAL A 505 2.81 3.38 -10.80
N LYS A 506 4.00 3.06 -11.30
CA LYS A 506 4.39 3.50 -12.65
C LYS A 506 3.50 2.90 -13.75
N LEU A 507 2.95 1.70 -13.54
CA LEU A 507 2.05 1.05 -14.49
C LEU A 507 0.61 1.56 -14.36
N GLU A 508 0.15 1.85 -13.14
CA GLU A 508 -1.20 2.38 -12.87
C GLU A 508 -1.38 3.78 -13.45
N TYR A 509 -0.39 4.65 -13.27
CA TYR A 509 -0.41 5.99 -13.87
C TYR A 509 0.10 6.01 -15.31
N GLY A 510 0.50 4.87 -15.86
CA GLY A 510 0.98 4.67 -17.23
C GLY A 510 2.39 5.17 -17.48
N GLU A 511 2.97 4.76 -18.61
CA GLU A 511 4.05 5.48 -19.26
C GLU A 511 3.40 6.50 -20.19
N TYR A 512 2.77 7.54 -19.59
CA TYR A 512 2.25 8.65 -20.38
C TYR A 512 3.42 9.40 -20.99
N SER A 513 3.33 9.74 -22.28
CA SER A 513 4.28 10.65 -22.93
C SER A 513 3.93 12.12 -22.67
N TYR A 514 3.02 12.38 -21.74
CA TYR A 514 2.64 13.70 -21.24
C TYR A 514 2.64 13.70 -19.71
N ASN A 515 2.79 14.86 -19.10
CA ASN A 515 2.74 15.04 -17.64
C ASN A 515 1.69 16.05 -17.17
N LEU A 516 1.02 16.74 -18.09
CA LEU A 516 -0.16 17.55 -17.84
C LEU A 516 -1.26 17.23 -18.84
N SER A 517 -2.51 17.18 -18.36
CA SER A 517 -3.68 17.15 -19.22
C SER A 517 -4.70 18.21 -18.81
N LEU A 518 -5.31 18.83 -19.79
CA LEU A 518 -6.34 19.84 -19.64
C LEU A 518 -7.57 19.37 -20.39
N TYR A 519 -8.71 19.40 -19.73
CA TYR A 519 -10.01 19.02 -20.31
C TYR A 519 -11.04 20.13 -20.08
N SER A 520 -11.85 20.46 -21.08
CA SER A 520 -12.96 21.39 -20.96
C SER A 520 -14.29 20.65 -20.92
N PHE A 521 -15.09 20.97 -19.90
CA PHE A 521 -16.47 20.49 -19.71
C PHE A 521 -17.52 21.45 -20.28
N SER A 522 -17.14 22.40 -21.14
CA SER A 522 -18.01 23.50 -21.59
C SER A 522 -19.18 23.05 -22.46
N SER A 523 -20.25 23.81 -22.34
CA SER A 523 -21.38 23.71 -23.27
C SER A 523 -20.96 24.12 -24.69
N LYS A 524 -21.79 23.74 -25.71
CA LYS A 524 -21.55 24.10 -27.12
C LYS A 524 -21.36 25.63 -27.34
N GLU A 525 -21.95 26.45 -26.52
CA GLU A 525 -21.90 27.91 -26.61
C GLU A 525 -20.49 28.48 -26.30
N ASN A 526 -19.74 27.81 -25.43
CA ASN A 526 -18.42 28.26 -24.97
C ASN A 526 -17.25 27.56 -25.73
N TYR A 527 -17.53 26.68 -26.64
CA TYR A 527 -16.53 25.89 -27.38
C TYR A 527 -15.41 26.75 -28.00
N ASN A 528 -15.79 27.87 -28.66
CA ASN A 528 -14.79 28.74 -29.30
C ASN A 528 -13.91 29.48 -28.30
N GLU A 529 -14.45 29.88 -27.14
CA GLU A 529 -13.68 30.49 -26.06
C GLU A 529 -12.67 29.51 -25.50
N ASP A 530 -13.09 28.27 -25.25
CA ASP A 530 -12.24 27.21 -24.74
C ASP A 530 -11.12 26.88 -25.73
N TYR A 531 -11.45 26.69 -26.99
CA TYR A 531 -10.45 26.46 -28.02
C TYR A 531 -9.40 27.58 -28.05
N ASN A 532 -9.81 28.85 -27.97
CA ASN A 532 -8.90 29.99 -27.93
C ASN A 532 -8.03 29.99 -26.66
N ASN A 533 -8.55 29.56 -25.53
CA ASN A 533 -7.78 29.43 -24.29
C ASN A 533 -6.75 28.31 -24.38
N PHE A 534 -7.10 27.17 -24.97
CA PHE A 534 -6.15 26.09 -25.24
C PHE A 534 -5.03 26.53 -26.19
N ILE A 535 -5.35 27.35 -27.20
CA ILE A 535 -4.36 27.98 -28.08
C ILE A 535 -3.43 28.97 -27.31
N LYS A 536 -3.95 29.71 -26.31
CA LYS A 536 -3.09 30.52 -25.42
C LYS A 536 -2.20 29.64 -24.56
N VAL A 537 -2.73 28.54 -24.01
CA VAL A 537 -1.94 27.59 -23.25
C VAL A 537 -0.83 26.98 -24.09
N SER A 538 -1.08 26.61 -25.36
CA SER A 538 -0.06 26.02 -26.23
C SER A 538 1.15 26.94 -26.51
N LYS A 539 1.04 28.23 -26.23
CA LYS A 539 2.09 29.24 -26.41
C LYS A 539 2.88 29.55 -25.14
N LEU A 540 2.58 28.86 -24.02
CA LEU A 540 3.31 29.04 -22.77
C LEU A 540 4.72 28.45 -22.85
N ASP A 541 5.64 29.02 -22.05
CA ASP A 541 6.98 28.49 -21.88
C ASP A 541 6.96 27.12 -21.19
N ASN A 542 8.05 26.37 -21.30
CA ASN A 542 8.25 25.02 -20.73
C ASN A 542 7.47 23.88 -21.40
N ILE A 543 6.77 24.10 -22.49
CA ILE A 543 6.13 23.03 -23.27
C ILE A 543 7.17 22.43 -24.25
N LYS A 544 7.35 21.12 -24.20
CA LYS A 544 8.16 20.37 -25.18
C LYS A 544 7.35 19.91 -26.37
N LYS A 545 6.18 19.33 -26.06
CA LYS A 545 5.19 18.81 -27.02
C LYS A 545 3.80 18.97 -26.46
N TYR A 546 2.83 19.09 -27.33
CA TYR A 546 1.44 19.05 -26.95
C TYR A 546 0.59 18.38 -28.03
N SER A 547 -0.57 17.89 -27.64
CA SER A 547 -1.63 17.42 -28.52
C SER A 547 -2.92 18.14 -28.12
N LEU A 548 -3.45 18.97 -29.01
CA LEU A 548 -4.74 19.63 -28.82
C LEU A 548 -5.81 18.76 -29.49
N VAL A 549 -6.53 18.01 -28.70
CA VAL A 549 -7.48 17.02 -29.17
C VAL A 549 -8.88 17.60 -29.21
N ARG A 550 -9.51 17.52 -30.39
CA ARG A 550 -10.95 17.75 -30.60
C ARG A 550 -11.60 16.41 -30.92
N THR A 551 -12.73 16.11 -30.29
CA THR A 551 -13.40 14.82 -30.44
C THR A 551 -14.78 15.01 -31.07
N SER A 552 -15.15 14.08 -31.95
CA SER A 552 -16.49 13.96 -32.52
C SER A 552 -16.93 12.51 -32.49
N LEU A 553 -18.15 12.22 -32.06
CA LEU A 553 -18.64 10.84 -31.95
C LEU A 553 -19.25 10.38 -33.29
N PHE A 554 -18.70 9.32 -33.87
CA PHE A 554 -19.18 8.70 -35.09
C PHE A 554 -19.92 7.41 -34.77
N GLU A 555 -21.26 7.45 -34.90
CA GLU A 555 -22.15 6.30 -34.74
C GLU A 555 -22.09 5.46 -35.99
N VAL A 556 -21.20 4.48 -36.02
CA VAL A 556 -20.95 3.62 -37.18
C VAL A 556 -21.97 2.50 -37.28
N LYS A 557 -22.48 2.23 -38.50
CA LYS A 557 -23.47 1.19 -38.77
C LYS A 557 -23.00 0.22 -39.86
N GLY A 558 -23.59 -0.98 -39.86
CA GLY A 558 -23.28 -2.02 -40.84
C GLY A 558 -21.90 -2.66 -40.67
N ILE A 559 -21.31 -2.58 -39.51
CA ILE A 559 -20.01 -3.18 -39.21
C ILE A 559 -20.10 -4.67 -38.81
N LYS A 560 -18.97 -5.34 -38.86
CA LYS A 560 -18.81 -6.71 -38.37
C LYS A 560 -17.78 -6.72 -37.27
N PHE A 561 -18.19 -7.14 -36.08
CA PHE A 561 -17.28 -7.33 -34.96
C PHE A 561 -16.40 -8.57 -35.16
N THR A 562 -15.18 -8.53 -34.63
CA THR A 562 -14.33 -9.70 -34.58
C THR A 562 -14.86 -10.71 -33.55
N LYS A 563 -14.47 -12.01 -33.70
CA LYS A 563 -14.81 -13.03 -32.70
C LYS A 563 -14.33 -12.70 -31.31
N ASP A 564 -13.17 -12.05 -31.21
CA ASP A 564 -12.57 -11.65 -29.95
C ASP A 564 -13.30 -10.46 -29.32
N ALA A 565 -13.79 -9.50 -30.10
CA ALA A 565 -14.65 -8.41 -29.62
C ALA A 565 -15.98 -8.94 -29.04
N ILE A 566 -16.61 -9.90 -29.72
CA ILE A 566 -17.82 -10.57 -29.21
C ILE A 566 -17.52 -11.28 -27.87
N LYS A 567 -16.38 -11.97 -27.76
CA LYS A 567 -16.01 -12.73 -26.58
C LYS A 567 -15.59 -11.87 -25.40
N TYR A 568 -14.83 -10.78 -25.63
CA TYR A 568 -14.15 -10.03 -24.57
C TYR A 568 -14.74 -8.65 -24.30
N ALA A 569 -15.52 -8.09 -25.21
CA ALA A 569 -16.11 -6.75 -25.05
C ALA A 569 -17.63 -6.77 -24.83
N GLY A 570 -18.26 -7.96 -24.82
CA GLY A 570 -19.68 -8.10 -24.53
C GLY A 570 -20.62 -7.76 -25.71
N TYR A 571 -20.10 -7.67 -26.94
CA TYR A 571 -20.94 -7.56 -28.14
C TYR A 571 -21.60 -8.90 -28.48
N ASN A 572 -22.77 -8.84 -29.12
CA ASN A 572 -23.50 -10.02 -29.60
C ASN A 572 -23.18 -10.31 -31.08
N GLU A 573 -23.36 -11.54 -31.51
CA GLU A 573 -23.14 -11.93 -32.93
C GLU A 573 -24.03 -11.16 -33.93
N GLY A 574 -25.13 -10.56 -33.47
CA GLY A 574 -26.08 -9.78 -34.31
C GLY A 574 -25.81 -8.29 -34.28
N ASP A 575 -24.93 -7.78 -33.46
CA ASP A 575 -24.67 -6.35 -33.35
C ASP A 575 -23.94 -5.84 -34.61
N LYS A 576 -24.38 -4.70 -35.14
CA LYS A 576 -23.85 -4.07 -36.36
C LYS A 576 -23.56 -2.58 -36.19
N GLU A 577 -23.60 -2.07 -34.97
CA GLU A 577 -23.43 -0.65 -34.68
C GLU A 577 -22.46 -0.46 -33.52
N THR A 578 -21.66 0.59 -33.58
CA THR A 578 -20.80 1.03 -32.46
C THR A 578 -20.48 2.53 -32.59
N ILE A 579 -20.00 3.12 -31.54
CA ILE A 579 -19.50 4.51 -31.54
C ILE A 579 -17.97 4.49 -31.64
N ILE A 580 -17.44 5.17 -32.66
CA ILE A 580 -15.98 5.38 -32.81
C ILE A 580 -15.73 6.88 -32.62
N PRO A 581 -15.03 7.27 -31.50
CA PRO A 581 -14.58 8.64 -31.34
C PRO A 581 -13.59 9.02 -32.47
N LEU A 582 -13.89 10.11 -33.18
CA LEU A 582 -12.97 10.72 -34.14
C LEU A 582 -12.17 11.81 -33.45
N LEU A 583 -10.85 11.71 -33.51
CA LEU A 583 -9.91 12.59 -32.86
C LEU A 583 -9.12 13.39 -33.87
N SER A 584 -9.21 14.72 -33.82
CA SER A 584 -8.19 15.60 -34.37
C SER A 584 -7.21 15.92 -33.24
N VAL A 585 -5.92 15.75 -33.48
CA VAL A 585 -4.87 15.82 -32.42
C VAL A 585 -4.01 17.09 -32.53
N GLY A 586 -4.44 18.06 -33.35
CA GLY A 586 -3.69 19.24 -33.66
C GLY A 586 -2.67 19.00 -34.80
N LYS A 587 -2.44 20.02 -35.62
CA LYS A 587 -1.67 19.88 -36.86
C LYS A 587 -0.25 19.35 -36.64
N GLU A 588 0.47 19.85 -35.63
CA GLU A 588 1.86 19.43 -35.34
C GLU A 588 1.94 17.96 -34.93
N GLU A 589 1.08 17.55 -34.02
CA GLU A 589 1.03 16.15 -33.57
C GLU A 589 0.54 15.23 -34.68
N TYR A 590 -0.46 15.65 -35.49
CA TYR A 590 -0.93 14.87 -36.62
C TYR A 590 0.17 14.60 -37.64
N LEU A 591 0.97 15.62 -37.99
CA LEU A 591 2.11 15.46 -38.91
C LEU A 591 3.20 14.55 -38.33
N ARG A 592 3.48 14.66 -37.02
CA ARG A 592 4.39 13.74 -36.33
C ARG A 592 3.88 12.29 -36.41
N TYR A 593 2.60 12.09 -36.11
CA TYR A 593 1.95 10.77 -36.15
C TYR A 593 1.93 10.17 -37.56
N LEU A 594 1.65 10.98 -38.58
CA LEU A 594 1.75 10.54 -39.98
C LEU A 594 3.15 10.09 -40.38
N LYS A 595 4.18 10.81 -39.92
CA LYS A 595 5.57 10.45 -40.17
C LYS A 595 5.92 9.09 -39.55
N GLU A 596 5.45 8.80 -38.35
CA GLU A 596 5.65 7.50 -37.70
C GLU A 596 4.94 6.37 -38.44
N LEU A 597 3.78 6.67 -39.03
CA LEU A 597 3.02 5.72 -39.82
C LEU A 597 3.49 5.59 -41.27
N ASN A 598 4.47 6.39 -41.71
CA ASN A 598 4.91 6.52 -43.10
C ASN A 598 3.76 6.88 -44.07
N LEU A 599 2.91 7.85 -43.66
CA LEU A 599 1.81 8.35 -44.44
C LEU A 599 2.05 9.80 -44.91
N SER A 600 1.53 10.16 -46.10
CA SER A 600 1.52 11.54 -46.62
C SER A 600 0.21 12.23 -46.24
N TYR A 601 0.25 13.49 -45.82
CA TYR A 601 -0.90 14.29 -45.44
C TYR A 601 -1.97 14.34 -46.55
N ASP A 602 -1.57 14.62 -47.77
CA ASP A 602 -2.51 14.76 -48.90
C ASP A 602 -3.32 13.49 -49.20
N ASN A 603 -2.78 12.32 -48.88
CA ASN A 603 -3.42 11.03 -49.12
C ASN A 603 -4.41 10.65 -47.99
N VAL A 604 -4.40 11.30 -46.82
CA VAL A 604 -5.18 10.90 -45.67
C VAL A 604 -5.99 12.03 -45.01
N LYS A 605 -5.88 13.27 -45.51
CA LYS A 605 -6.50 14.45 -44.86
C LYS A 605 -8.04 14.35 -44.73
N ASP A 606 -8.69 13.64 -45.66
CA ASP A 606 -10.14 13.45 -45.67
C ASP A 606 -10.56 12.01 -45.31
N LYS A 607 -9.69 11.26 -44.66
CA LYS A 607 -9.87 9.84 -44.31
C LYS A 607 -9.61 9.59 -42.83
N ILE A 608 -9.99 8.41 -42.35
CA ILE A 608 -9.76 7.96 -40.99
C ILE A 608 -8.48 7.08 -40.93
N ILE A 609 -7.59 7.35 -39.98
CA ILE A 609 -6.60 6.38 -39.51
C ILE A 609 -7.25 5.67 -38.32
N LEU A 610 -7.59 4.40 -38.50
CA LEU A 610 -8.34 3.65 -37.49
C LEU A 610 -7.40 2.89 -36.56
N ILE A 611 -7.47 3.21 -35.27
CA ILE A 611 -6.85 2.42 -34.18
C ILE A 611 -7.89 1.38 -33.78
N ASN A 612 -7.76 0.17 -34.32
CA ASN A 612 -8.72 -0.90 -34.16
C ASN A 612 -8.48 -1.77 -32.91
N ASN A 613 -7.29 -1.68 -32.34
CA ASN A 613 -6.87 -2.46 -31.18
C ASN A 613 -7.53 -1.95 -29.89
N SER A 614 -8.21 -2.83 -29.19
CA SER A 614 -8.85 -2.63 -27.90
C SER A 614 -8.27 -3.57 -26.84
N ILE A 615 -8.43 -3.24 -25.57
CA ILE A 615 -7.95 -4.05 -24.46
C ILE A 615 -9.11 -4.33 -23.51
N SER A 616 -9.33 -5.59 -23.16
CA SER A 616 -10.27 -6.00 -22.12
C SER A 616 -9.55 -6.58 -20.93
N GLU A 617 -10.05 -6.24 -19.75
CA GLU A 617 -9.70 -6.85 -18.48
C GLU A 617 -10.98 -7.37 -17.84
N SER A 618 -11.11 -8.68 -17.62
CA SER A 618 -12.27 -9.27 -16.98
C SER A 618 -11.88 -10.20 -15.83
N GLU A 619 -12.77 -10.38 -14.88
CA GLU A 619 -12.62 -11.31 -13.77
C GLU A 619 -12.46 -12.76 -14.26
N GLU A 620 -13.15 -13.14 -15.31
CA GLU A 620 -13.05 -14.46 -15.96
C GLU A 620 -11.63 -14.77 -16.45
N ASN A 621 -10.86 -13.76 -16.81
CA ASN A 621 -9.48 -13.88 -17.27
C ASN A 621 -8.43 -13.54 -16.19
N ASN A 622 -8.82 -13.54 -14.91
CA ASN A 622 -7.96 -13.11 -13.78
C ASN A 622 -7.32 -11.73 -14.02
N TYR A 623 -8.09 -10.77 -14.53
CA TYR A 623 -7.64 -9.40 -14.84
C TYR A 623 -6.41 -9.33 -15.77
N LYS A 624 -6.22 -10.32 -16.62
CA LYS A 624 -5.20 -10.25 -17.67
C LYS A 624 -5.64 -9.34 -18.78
N LYS A 625 -4.77 -8.43 -19.18
CA LYS A 625 -4.96 -7.60 -20.36
C LYS A 625 -4.96 -8.47 -21.61
N ILE A 626 -6.09 -8.49 -22.31
CA ILE A 626 -6.27 -9.18 -23.58
C ILE A 626 -6.44 -8.12 -24.65
N GLU A 627 -5.50 -8.05 -25.58
CA GLU A 627 -5.56 -7.18 -26.74
C GLU A 627 -6.32 -7.89 -27.84
N TYR A 628 -7.24 -7.18 -28.49
CA TYR A 628 -8.03 -7.70 -29.61
C TYR A 628 -8.41 -6.58 -30.58
N ASP A 629 -8.65 -6.92 -31.84
CA ASP A 629 -9.20 -5.99 -32.82
C ASP A 629 -10.73 -5.93 -32.66
N LEU A 630 -11.28 -4.70 -32.68
CA LEU A 630 -12.71 -4.46 -32.45
C LEU A 630 -13.57 -4.92 -33.65
N ILE A 631 -13.23 -4.45 -34.82
CA ILE A 631 -14.01 -4.68 -36.05
C ILE A 631 -13.16 -5.33 -37.14
N ASP A 632 -13.83 -6.15 -37.99
CA ASP A 632 -13.23 -6.79 -39.16
C ASP A 632 -13.25 -5.82 -40.33
N ILE A 633 -12.19 -4.99 -40.44
CA ILE A 633 -12.07 -3.96 -41.48
C ILE A 633 -10.65 -3.87 -42.04
N LYS A 634 -10.50 -3.51 -43.31
CA LYS A 634 -9.21 -3.37 -44.00
C LYS A 634 -8.98 -1.95 -44.50
N ASN A 635 -7.70 -1.63 -44.78
CA ASN A 635 -7.35 -0.38 -45.43
C ASN A 635 -8.10 -0.20 -46.77
N GLY A 636 -8.62 0.99 -46.99
CA GLY A 636 -9.40 1.34 -48.18
C GLY A 636 -10.91 1.03 -48.08
N GLU A 637 -11.37 0.33 -47.04
CA GLU A 637 -12.80 0.13 -46.78
C GLU A 637 -13.44 1.37 -46.17
N THR A 638 -14.75 1.49 -46.27
CA THR A 638 -15.51 2.67 -45.88
C THR A 638 -16.37 2.38 -44.65
N LEU A 639 -16.33 3.23 -43.68
CA LEU A 639 -17.24 3.25 -42.55
C LEU A 639 -18.41 4.19 -42.84
N ASN A 640 -19.63 3.70 -42.62
CA ASN A 640 -20.88 4.45 -42.80
C ASN A 640 -21.54 4.68 -41.45
N GLY A 641 -22.06 5.90 -41.24
CA GLY A 641 -22.69 6.21 -39.96
C GLY A 641 -23.15 7.66 -39.85
N LYS A 642 -23.39 8.12 -38.61
CA LYS A 642 -23.84 9.46 -38.32
C LYS A 642 -22.86 10.21 -37.40
N ILE A 643 -22.71 11.51 -37.61
CA ILE A 643 -22.08 12.44 -36.68
C ILE A 643 -23.08 13.58 -36.46
N GLY A 644 -23.55 13.74 -35.24
CA GLY A 644 -24.65 14.66 -34.96
C GLY A 644 -25.90 14.26 -35.72
N THR A 645 -26.39 15.15 -36.59
CA THR A 645 -27.63 14.95 -37.39
C THR A 645 -27.36 14.44 -38.81
N LYS A 646 -26.11 14.47 -39.29
CA LYS A 646 -25.74 14.18 -40.68
C LYS A 646 -25.14 12.79 -40.86
N ASN A 647 -25.37 12.18 -42.02
CA ASN A 647 -24.77 10.93 -42.42
C ASN A 647 -23.42 11.16 -43.12
N TYR A 648 -22.46 10.32 -42.80
CA TYR A 648 -21.11 10.33 -43.36
C TYR A 648 -20.71 8.94 -43.85
N SER A 649 -19.88 8.95 -44.87
CA SER A 649 -19.27 7.76 -45.46
C SER A 649 -17.76 8.05 -45.56
N ILE A 650 -16.94 7.47 -44.69
CA ILE A 650 -15.56 7.84 -44.55
C ILE A 650 -14.64 6.63 -44.78
N GLU A 651 -13.68 6.78 -45.70
CA GLU A 651 -12.71 5.77 -46.04
C GLU A 651 -11.65 5.60 -44.93
N VAL A 652 -11.29 4.37 -44.59
CA VAL A 652 -10.21 4.03 -43.67
C VAL A 652 -8.89 3.98 -44.43
N ALA A 653 -8.07 5.00 -44.27
CA ALA A 653 -6.76 5.10 -44.90
C ALA A 653 -5.78 4.02 -44.40
N LYS A 654 -5.79 3.77 -43.11
CA LYS A 654 -4.93 2.78 -42.46
C LYS A 654 -5.54 2.27 -41.16
N VAL A 655 -5.44 0.97 -40.95
CA VAL A 655 -5.69 0.32 -39.68
C VAL A 655 -4.34 0.16 -38.94
N THR A 656 -4.27 0.56 -37.67
CA THR A 656 -3.01 0.57 -36.89
C THR A 656 -3.26 0.35 -35.41
N ASN A 657 -2.21 -0.07 -34.68
CA ASN A 657 -2.20 -0.14 -33.22
C ASN A 657 -1.38 1.01 -32.60
N GLN A 658 -0.73 1.84 -33.42
CA GLN A 658 0.01 3.01 -32.92
C GLN A 658 -0.98 4.11 -32.54
N ARG A 659 -0.72 4.78 -31.42
CA ARG A 659 -1.59 5.80 -30.83
C ARG A 659 -0.90 7.17 -30.79
N PRO A 660 -1.62 8.28 -30.97
CA PRO A 660 -1.10 9.61 -30.84
C PRO A 660 -0.87 9.99 -29.37
N LEU A 661 -0.15 11.10 -29.14
CA LEU A 661 0.13 11.68 -27.84
C LEU A 661 -1.17 11.88 -27.04
N GLY A 662 -1.22 11.31 -25.83
CA GLY A 662 -2.35 11.38 -24.92
C GLY A 662 -3.27 10.17 -24.92
N TYR A 663 -3.17 9.31 -25.93
CA TYR A 663 -4.04 8.11 -26.06
C TYR A 663 -3.29 6.78 -25.95
N GLU A 664 -2.02 6.78 -25.49
CA GLU A 664 -1.17 5.59 -25.40
C GLU A 664 -1.78 4.47 -24.55
N ASN A 665 -2.53 4.85 -23.51
CA ASN A 665 -3.17 3.94 -22.56
C ASN A 665 -4.72 3.94 -22.68
N TYR A 666 -5.27 4.29 -23.83
CA TYR A 666 -6.70 4.19 -24.05
C TYR A 666 -7.13 2.73 -24.23
N TYR A 667 -8.02 2.26 -23.37
CA TYR A 667 -8.50 0.87 -23.34
C TYR A 667 -9.91 0.69 -23.91
N GLY A 668 -10.59 1.77 -24.29
CA GLY A 668 -11.92 1.72 -24.89
C GLY A 668 -11.92 1.15 -26.31
N GLY A 669 -13.08 1.13 -26.92
CA GLY A 669 -13.28 0.67 -28.30
C GLY A 669 -12.39 1.36 -29.34
N GLY A 670 -12.59 1.12 -30.61
CA GLY A 670 -11.80 1.70 -31.68
C GLY A 670 -11.78 3.23 -31.66
N LEU A 671 -10.67 3.84 -32.12
CA LEU A 671 -10.51 5.29 -32.26
C LEU A 671 -10.21 5.65 -33.71
N GLY A 672 -10.78 6.71 -34.22
CA GLY A 672 -10.45 7.26 -35.54
C GLY A 672 -9.61 8.53 -35.40
N VAL A 673 -8.39 8.57 -35.94
CA VAL A 673 -7.59 9.78 -36.02
C VAL A 673 -7.81 10.46 -37.37
N ILE A 674 -8.17 11.75 -37.36
CA ILE A 674 -8.50 12.56 -38.54
C ILE A 674 -7.73 13.88 -38.55
N SER A 675 -7.70 14.55 -39.70
CA SER A 675 -7.06 15.87 -39.81
C SER A 675 -7.85 16.99 -39.13
N ASP A 676 -7.19 18.10 -38.80
CA ASP A 676 -7.86 19.30 -38.28
C ASP A 676 -8.82 19.90 -39.26
N GLU A 677 -8.50 19.85 -40.58
CA GLU A 677 -9.38 20.33 -41.65
C GLU A 677 -10.65 19.46 -41.73
N PHE A 678 -10.51 18.16 -41.49
CA PHE A 678 -11.66 17.26 -41.60
C PHE A 678 -12.63 17.45 -40.42
N ILE A 679 -12.14 17.59 -39.17
CA ILE A 679 -13.04 17.78 -38.03
C ILE A 679 -13.78 19.12 -38.07
N GLU A 680 -13.21 20.18 -38.67
CA GLU A 680 -13.88 21.46 -38.85
C GLU A 680 -15.11 21.39 -39.77
N ASN A 681 -15.12 20.42 -40.69
CA ASN A 681 -16.23 20.19 -41.60
C ASN A 681 -17.32 19.25 -41.03
N LEU A 682 -17.15 18.72 -39.83
CA LEU A 682 -18.13 17.85 -39.19
C LEU A 682 -19.25 18.63 -38.52
N ASP A 683 -20.44 17.99 -38.46
CA ASP A 683 -21.66 18.64 -37.95
C ASP A 683 -21.60 18.97 -36.43
N LYS A 684 -20.73 18.27 -35.65
CA LYS A 684 -20.66 18.40 -34.21
C LYS A 684 -19.29 18.04 -33.67
N ASN A 685 -18.77 18.91 -32.78
CA ASN A 685 -17.64 18.62 -31.92
C ASN A 685 -18.12 18.46 -30.47
N ASP A 686 -17.70 17.40 -29.80
CA ASP A 686 -18.23 16.98 -28.49
C ASP A 686 -17.36 17.39 -27.31
N SER A 687 -16.02 17.45 -27.46
CA SER A 687 -15.11 17.84 -26.39
C SER A 687 -13.77 18.39 -26.90
N ILE A 688 -13.08 19.14 -26.02
CA ILE A 688 -11.71 19.60 -26.25
C ILE A 688 -10.84 19.13 -25.09
N GLN A 689 -9.69 18.56 -25.44
CA GLN A 689 -8.68 18.13 -24.50
C GLN A 689 -7.30 18.58 -24.96
N MET A 690 -6.35 18.75 -24.03
CA MET A 690 -4.97 19.02 -24.35
C MET A 690 -4.07 18.15 -23.49
N PHE A 691 -3.15 17.44 -24.13
CA PHE A 691 -2.10 16.68 -23.49
C PHE A 691 -0.77 17.36 -23.69
N ILE A 692 0.01 17.55 -22.65
CA ILE A 692 1.23 18.37 -22.67
C ILE A 692 2.40 17.57 -22.06
N GLU A 693 3.50 17.48 -22.79
CA GLU A 693 4.80 17.12 -22.22
C GLU A 693 5.54 18.42 -21.85
N SER A 694 5.71 18.64 -20.56
CA SER A 694 6.39 19.82 -20.00
C SER A 694 7.73 19.45 -19.35
N ASN A 695 8.66 20.43 -19.30
CA ASN A 695 9.88 20.33 -18.50
C ASN A 695 9.62 20.53 -16.99
N ASP A 696 8.58 21.29 -16.66
CA ASP A 696 8.20 21.64 -15.29
C ASP A 696 6.66 21.72 -15.22
N ALA A 697 6.04 20.59 -14.87
CA ALA A 697 4.59 20.46 -14.85
C ALA A 697 3.95 21.33 -13.76
N ASP A 698 4.60 21.48 -12.60
CA ASP A 698 4.06 22.24 -11.47
C ASP A 698 3.99 23.73 -11.83
N LYS A 699 5.06 24.31 -12.38
CA LYS A 699 5.10 25.71 -12.83
C LYS A 699 4.13 25.95 -13.98
N LEU A 700 4.08 25.03 -14.94
CA LEU A 700 3.19 25.17 -16.09
C LEU A 700 1.72 25.10 -15.67
N GLN A 701 1.36 24.28 -14.67
CA GLN A 701 0.03 24.23 -14.08
C GLN A 701 -0.38 25.58 -13.49
N ASP A 702 0.52 26.24 -12.73
CA ASP A 702 0.26 27.58 -12.18
C ASP A 702 0.00 28.62 -13.28
N ASP A 703 0.70 28.54 -14.39
CA ASP A 703 0.53 29.47 -15.52
C ASP A 703 -0.76 29.17 -16.31
N ILE A 704 -1.12 27.91 -16.48
CA ILE A 704 -2.41 27.48 -17.03
C ILE A 704 -3.56 27.98 -16.15
N ASP A 705 -3.47 27.81 -14.85
CA ASP A 705 -4.49 28.29 -13.90
C ASP A 705 -4.74 29.80 -14.00
N LYS A 706 -3.71 30.61 -14.26
CA LYS A 706 -3.86 32.06 -14.46
C LYS A 706 -4.62 32.41 -15.74
N ILE A 707 -4.49 31.59 -16.79
CA ILE A 707 -5.23 31.77 -18.05
C ILE A 707 -6.70 31.40 -17.84
N ILE A 708 -6.95 30.23 -17.25
CA ILE A 708 -8.29 29.66 -17.04
C ILE A 708 -9.11 30.50 -16.05
N LYS A 709 -8.50 30.99 -14.96
CA LYS A 709 -9.18 31.88 -13.99
C LYS A 709 -9.74 33.17 -14.61
N LYS A 710 -9.28 33.55 -15.79
CA LYS A 710 -9.78 34.74 -16.52
C LYS A 710 -11.00 34.43 -17.41
N SER A 711 -11.38 33.17 -17.55
CA SER A 711 -12.51 32.73 -18.38
C SER A 711 -13.63 32.20 -17.48
N PRO A 712 -14.58 33.05 -17.10
CA PRO A 712 -15.59 32.69 -16.10
C PRO A 712 -16.65 31.69 -16.58
N ASN A 713 -16.75 31.47 -17.89
CA ASN A 713 -17.86 30.74 -18.50
C ASN A 713 -17.54 29.27 -18.81
N SER A 714 -16.32 28.78 -18.49
CA SER A 714 -15.89 27.44 -18.86
C SER A 714 -15.41 26.66 -17.66
N ASP A 715 -15.79 25.41 -17.57
CA ASP A 715 -15.33 24.47 -16.55
C ASP A 715 -14.15 23.63 -17.07
N TYR A 716 -12.99 23.79 -16.44
CA TYR A 716 -11.78 23.11 -16.85
C TYR A 716 -11.29 22.16 -15.74
N SER A 717 -10.82 20.99 -16.15
CA SER A 717 -10.04 20.10 -15.28
C SER A 717 -8.58 20.08 -15.73
N VAL A 718 -7.68 20.43 -14.84
CA VAL A 718 -6.23 20.32 -15.04
C VAL A 718 -5.71 19.16 -14.19
N THR A 719 -5.13 18.16 -14.85
CA THR A 719 -4.55 17.01 -14.17
C THR A 719 -3.04 17.02 -14.32
N ASN A 720 -2.33 17.15 -13.22
CA ASN A 720 -0.88 17.00 -13.17
C ASN A 720 -0.53 15.55 -12.85
N VAL A 721 -0.14 14.80 -13.89
CA VAL A 721 0.21 13.38 -13.78
C VAL A 721 1.46 13.19 -12.92
N ASP A 722 2.46 14.08 -13.05
CA ASP A 722 3.68 14.01 -12.24
C ASP A 722 3.37 14.19 -10.75
N ALA A 723 2.47 15.11 -10.39
CA ALA A 723 2.04 15.31 -9.00
C ALA A 723 1.31 14.08 -8.46
N ASN A 724 0.43 13.48 -9.26
CA ASN A 724 -0.29 12.25 -8.89
C ASN A 724 0.67 11.07 -8.71
N VAL A 725 1.63 10.90 -9.63
CA VAL A 725 2.68 9.87 -9.52
C VAL A 725 3.53 10.10 -8.28
N LYS A 726 3.98 11.34 -8.02
CA LYS A 726 4.73 11.68 -6.80
C LYS A 726 3.92 11.34 -5.54
N SER A 727 2.65 11.70 -5.48
CA SER A 727 1.76 11.42 -4.34
C SER A 727 1.63 9.92 -4.10
N ALA A 728 1.36 9.13 -5.14
CA ALA A 728 1.29 7.69 -5.03
C ALA A 728 2.64 7.05 -4.63
N GLN A 729 3.75 7.49 -5.25
CA GLN A 729 5.10 7.01 -4.88
C GLN A 729 5.44 7.28 -3.42
N SER A 730 4.88 8.32 -2.84
CA SER A 730 5.12 8.69 -1.46
C SER A 730 4.56 7.71 -0.47
N LEU A 731 3.35 7.22 -0.69
CA LEU A 731 2.76 6.16 0.12
C LEU A 731 3.64 4.90 0.10
N TYR A 732 4.11 4.50 -1.09
CA TYR A 732 5.00 3.35 -1.21
C TYR A 732 6.40 3.62 -0.63
N THR A 733 6.87 4.88 -0.64
CA THR A 733 8.11 5.27 0.02
C THR A 733 8.04 5.09 1.53
N VAL A 734 6.90 5.43 2.16
CA VAL A 734 6.65 5.15 3.58
C VAL A 734 6.78 3.65 3.88
N ILE A 735 6.09 2.82 3.11
CA ILE A 735 6.15 1.36 3.25
C ILE A 735 7.58 0.85 3.04
N ALA A 736 8.28 1.38 2.05
CA ALA A 736 9.67 1.02 1.75
C ALA A 736 10.63 1.35 2.91
N ILE A 737 10.50 2.53 3.52
CA ILE A 737 11.31 2.94 4.67
C ILE A 737 11.13 1.96 5.83
N PHE A 738 9.90 1.56 6.14
CA PHE A 738 9.63 0.57 7.17
C PHE A 738 10.25 -0.79 6.83
N LEU A 739 10.08 -1.26 5.60
CA LEU A 739 10.65 -2.55 5.18
C LEU A 739 12.18 -2.53 5.17
N TYR A 740 12.82 -1.45 4.72
CA TYR A 740 14.27 -1.29 4.81
C TYR A 740 14.74 -1.23 6.27
N GLY A 741 14.00 -0.56 7.16
CA GLY A 741 14.25 -0.60 8.60
C GLY A 741 14.27 -2.04 9.13
N PHE A 742 13.30 -2.88 8.73
CA PHE A 742 13.28 -4.30 9.10
C PHE A 742 14.44 -5.08 8.50
N ILE A 743 14.78 -4.85 7.25
CA ILE A 743 15.94 -5.46 6.60
C ILE A 743 17.22 -5.15 7.38
N ILE A 744 17.41 -3.90 7.79
CA ILE A 744 18.59 -3.48 8.59
C ILE A 744 18.65 -4.22 9.93
N VAL A 745 17.52 -4.30 10.65
CA VAL A 745 17.49 -5.01 11.95
C VAL A 745 17.73 -6.51 11.76
N ILE A 746 17.14 -7.15 10.75
CA ILE A 746 17.39 -8.57 10.42
C ILE A 746 18.87 -8.78 10.04
N ALA A 747 19.45 -7.85 9.27
CA ALA A 747 20.87 -7.90 8.94
C ALA A 747 21.75 -7.77 10.18
N LEU A 748 21.45 -6.86 11.11
CA LEU A 748 22.17 -6.72 12.39
C LEU A 748 22.06 -7.98 13.25
N ILE A 749 20.90 -8.60 13.32
CA ILE A 749 20.70 -9.90 13.97
C ILE A 749 21.59 -10.96 13.31
N GLY A 750 21.59 -10.99 11.99
CA GLY A 750 22.42 -11.91 11.21
C GLY A 750 23.92 -11.71 11.47
N VAL A 751 24.38 -10.46 11.39
CA VAL A 751 25.78 -10.06 11.67
C VAL A 751 26.22 -10.47 13.08
N THR A 752 25.42 -10.15 14.09
CA THR A 752 25.68 -10.50 15.49
C THR A 752 25.77 -12.01 15.65
N ASN A 753 24.90 -12.76 15.00
CA ASN A 753 24.88 -14.22 15.05
C ASN A 753 26.08 -14.85 14.36
N ILE A 754 26.46 -14.34 13.19
CA ILE A 754 27.66 -14.77 12.44
C ILE A 754 28.93 -14.44 13.25
N PHE A 755 29.02 -13.22 13.77
CA PHE A 755 30.14 -12.77 14.61
C PHE A 755 30.33 -13.67 15.80
N ASN A 756 29.27 -13.94 16.55
CA ASN A 756 29.33 -14.81 17.74
C ASN A 756 29.76 -16.24 17.38
N THR A 757 29.21 -16.81 16.30
CA THR A 757 29.56 -18.18 15.85
C THR A 757 31.01 -18.27 15.38
N ILE A 758 31.47 -17.30 14.58
CA ILE A 758 32.86 -17.28 14.09
C ILE A 758 33.84 -17.11 15.24
N THR A 759 33.63 -16.14 16.14
CA THR A 759 34.50 -15.86 17.26
C THR A 759 34.62 -17.07 18.18
N THR A 760 33.50 -17.72 18.51
CA THR A 760 33.47 -18.94 19.31
C THR A 760 34.12 -20.11 18.61
N SER A 761 33.87 -20.31 17.32
CA SER A 761 34.50 -21.41 16.54
C SER A 761 36.02 -21.25 16.49
N ILE A 762 36.52 -20.05 16.28
CA ILE A 762 37.93 -19.73 16.25
C ILE A 762 38.56 -19.92 17.64
N SER A 763 37.88 -19.48 18.71
CA SER A 763 38.35 -19.65 20.11
C SER A 763 38.48 -21.12 20.50
N LEU A 764 37.50 -21.95 20.14
CA LEU A 764 37.53 -23.40 20.42
C LEU A 764 38.59 -24.18 19.63
N ARG A 765 39.13 -23.60 18.55
CA ARG A 765 40.16 -24.21 17.69
C ARG A 765 41.55 -23.63 17.93
N ARG A 766 41.75 -22.84 18.97
CA ARG A 766 43.05 -22.22 19.25
C ARG A 766 44.18 -23.23 19.30
N ARG A 767 43.99 -24.38 19.95
CA ARG A 767 44.99 -25.46 20.05
C ARG A 767 45.33 -26.05 18.69
N GLU A 768 44.31 -26.35 17.87
CA GLU A 768 44.48 -26.83 16.49
C GLU A 768 45.34 -25.86 15.67
N PHE A 769 45.01 -24.55 15.78
CA PHE A 769 45.77 -23.52 15.09
C PHE A 769 47.21 -23.36 15.62
N ALA A 770 47.42 -23.51 16.93
CA ALA A 770 48.72 -23.46 17.57
C ALA A 770 49.55 -24.65 17.07
N THR A 771 48.98 -25.87 17.03
CA THR A 771 49.66 -27.07 16.50
C THR A 771 50.03 -26.91 15.02
N LEU A 772 49.13 -26.39 14.15
CA LEU A 772 49.47 -26.16 12.75
C LEU A 772 50.61 -25.17 12.58
N LYS A 773 50.68 -24.12 13.39
CA LYS A 773 51.81 -23.18 13.39
C LYS A 773 53.12 -23.80 13.93
N SER A 774 53.02 -24.68 14.92
CA SER A 774 54.21 -25.41 15.46
C SER A 774 54.82 -26.38 14.44
N VAL A 775 53.99 -26.93 13.54
CA VAL A 775 54.42 -27.81 12.44
C VAL A 775 54.94 -27.00 11.24
N GLY A 776 55.02 -25.67 11.33
CA GLY A 776 55.62 -24.83 10.30
C GLY A 776 54.68 -24.07 9.38
N MET A 777 53.33 -24.04 9.66
CA MET A 777 52.39 -23.25 8.86
C MET A 777 52.67 -21.76 8.95
N THR A 778 52.95 -21.10 7.84
CA THR A 778 53.20 -19.66 7.76
C THR A 778 51.95 -18.84 8.04
N SER A 779 52.13 -17.61 8.51
CA SER A 779 50.99 -16.69 8.72
C SER A 779 50.20 -16.43 7.42
N LYS A 780 50.84 -16.50 6.26
CA LYS A 780 50.21 -16.30 4.94
C LYS A 780 49.33 -17.49 4.58
N GLU A 781 49.80 -18.69 4.80
CA GLU A 781 49.04 -19.95 4.57
C GLU A 781 47.86 -20.07 5.53
N PHE A 782 48.08 -19.70 6.82
CA PHE A 782 47.01 -19.63 7.80
C PHE A 782 45.87 -18.66 7.39
N ASN A 783 46.21 -17.43 6.99
CA ASN A 783 45.24 -16.45 6.51
C ASN A 783 44.49 -16.95 5.28
N ARG A 784 45.21 -17.61 4.33
CA ARG A 784 44.61 -18.21 3.12
C ARG A 784 43.64 -19.32 3.48
N MET A 785 43.98 -20.19 4.43
CA MET A 785 43.10 -21.26 4.89
C MET A 785 41.80 -20.68 5.50
N ILE A 786 41.89 -19.69 6.37
CA ILE A 786 40.72 -19.05 6.97
C ILE A 786 39.89 -18.32 5.94
N PHE A 787 40.52 -17.65 4.97
CA PHE A 787 39.87 -17.01 3.85
C PHE A 787 39.04 -18.01 3.02
N LEU A 788 39.62 -19.15 2.65
CA LEU A 788 38.94 -20.19 1.89
C LEU A 788 37.82 -20.87 2.68
N GLU A 789 38.00 -21.03 4.00
CA GLU A 789 36.91 -21.49 4.89
C GLU A 789 35.72 -20.52 4.85
N SER A 790 35.97 -19.21 4.91
CA SER A 790 34.94 -18.16 4.79
C SER A 790 34.25 -18.18 3.42
N PHE A 791 35.02 -18.31 2.35
CA PHE A 791 34.54 -18.39 0.98
C PHE A 791 33.55 -19.55 0.78
N PHE A 792 33.88 -20.73 1.29
CA PHE A 792 32.99 -21.90 1.21
C PHE A 792 31.71 -21.72 2.01
N TYR A 793 31.73 -20.96 3.13
CA TYR A 793 30.49 -20.61 3.87
C TYR A 793 29.60 -19.71 3.04
N CYS A 794 30.16 -18.62 2.51
CA CYS A 794 29.44 -17.68 1.67
C CYS A 794 28.77 -18.41 0.51
N THR A 795 29.57 -19.14 -0.27
CA THR A 795 29.08 -19.83 -1.47
C THR A 795 27.96 -20.81 -1.14
N LYS A 796 28.14 -21.62 -0.08
CA LYS A 796 27.11 -22.59 0.33
C LYS A 796 25.81 -21.90 0.78
N SER A 797 25.93 -20.79 1.50
CA SER A 797 24.76 -20.03 1.97
C SER A 797 24.03 -19.38 0.82
N LEU A 798 24.75 -18.83 -0.14
CA LEU A 798 24.19 -18.20 -1.34
C LEU A 798 23.50 -19.20 -2.27
N ILE A 799 24.12 -20.37 -2.51
CA ILE A 799 23.53 -21.43 -3.35
C ILE A 799 22.16 -21.89 -2.84
N ILE A 800 21.93 -21.83 -1.53
CA ILE A 800 20.66 -22.23 -0.91
C ILE A 800 19.76 -21.01 -0.69
N GLY A 801 20.34 -19.89 -0.25
CA GLY A 801 19.59 -18.68 0.11
C GLY A 801 18.96 -17.96 -1.07
N ILE A 802 19.66 -17.91 -2.22
CA ILE A 802 19.14 -17.25 -3.42
C ILE A 802 17.88 -17.96 -3.95
N PRO A 803 17.87 -19.29 -4.17
CA PRO A 803 16.63 -19.98 -4.60
C PRO A 803 15.47 -19.82 -3.63
N ILE A 804 15.71 -19.85 -2.31
CA ILE A 804 14.68 -19.62 -1.31
C ILE A 804 14.17 -18.19 -1.41
N GLY A 805 15.08 -17.20 -1.56
CA GLY A 805 14.72 -15.80 -1.75
C GLY A 805 13.89 -15.56 -3.02
N ILE A 806 14.22 -16.21 -4.12
CA ILE A 806 13.43 -16.19 -5.34
C ILE A 806 12.05 -16.82 -5.11
N GLY A 807 11.95 -17.93 -4.42
CA GLY A 807 10.68 -18.57 -4.07
C GLY A 807 9.79 -17.68 -3.20
N LEU A 808 10.37 -17.00 -2.19
CA LEU A 808 9.64 -16.03 -1.38
C LEU A 808 9.22 -14.79 -2.18
N SER A 809 10.07 -14.30 -3.10
CA SER A 809 9.69 -13.17 -3.97
C SER A 809 8.54 -13.54 -4.91
N TYR A 810 8.46 -14.79 -5.34
CA TYR A 810 7.34 -15.31 -6.14
C TYR A 810 6.04 -15.39 -5.33
N LEU A 811 6.10 -15.69 -4.03
CA LEU A 811 4.93 -15.61 -3.16
C LEU A 811 4.40 -14.17 -3.03
N PHE A 812 5.28 -13.18 -2.89
CA PHE A 812 4.88 -11.76 -2.93
C PHE A 812 4.29 -11.37 -4.29
N TYR A 813 4.84 -11.90 -5.38
CA TYR A 813 4.30 -11.70 -6.71
C TYR A 813 2.85 -12.19 -6.80
N ILE A 814 2.56 -13.42 -6.39
CA ILE A 814 1.18 -13.97 -6.38
C ILE A 814 0.25 -13.10 -5.53
N ALA A 815 0.72 -12.64 -4.37
CA ALA A 815 -0.08 -11.81 -3.47
C ALA A 815 -0.46 -10.44 -4.08
N LEU A 816 0.41 -9.87 -4.95
CA LEU A 816 0.20 -8.59 -5.60
C LEU A 816 -0.50 -8.72 -6.97
N THR A 817 -0.27 -9.82 -7.69
CA THR A 817 -0.65 -9.92 -9.12
C THR A 817 -2.15 -10.03 -9.32
N ASN A 818 -2.90 -10.52 -8.35
CA ASN A 818 -4.36 -10.61 -8.44
C ASN A 818 -5.03 -9.23 -8.60
N GLN A 819 -4.27 -8.13 -8.55
CA GLN A 819 -4.79 -6.76 -8.61
C GLN A 819 -4.13 -5.86 -9.66
N ILE A 820 -2.92 -6.19 -10.18
CA ILE A 820 -2.12 -5.18 -10.90
C ILE A 820 -1.60 -5.66 -12.28
N GLY A 821 -1.88 -6.89 -12.71
CA GLY A 821 -1.49 -7.38 -14.05
C GLY A 821 0.03 -7.41 -14.36
N ILE A 822 0.91 -7.28 -13.37
CA ILE A 822 2.37 -7.19 -13.56
C ILE A 822 2.98 -8.57 -13.81
N LYS A 823 3.83 -8.71 -14.83
CA LYS A 823 4.61 -9.95 -15.07
C LYS A 823 5.74 -10.08 -14.05
N TYR A 824 5.97 -11.31 -13.55
CA TYR A 824 7.09 -11.60 -12.66
C TYR A 824 8.43 -11.31 -13.35
N THR A 825 9.30 -10.60 -12.65
CA THR A 825 10.67 -10.33 -13.09
C THR A 825 11.67 -10.81 -12.05
N LEU A 826 12.71 -11.53 -12.49
CA LEU A 826 13.73 -12.02 -11.57
C LEU A 826 14.45 -10.84 -10.87
N PRO A 827 14.57 -10.85 -9.52
CA PRO A 827 15.19 -9.75 -8.76
C PRO A 827 16.73 -9.75 -8.85
N TYR A 828 17.29 -9.67 -10.08
CA TYR A 828 18.73 -9.78 -10.32
C TYR A 828 19.57 -8.72 -9.58
N LYS A 829 19.10 -7.48 -9.46
CA LYS A 829 19.78 -6.42 -8.71
C LYS A 829 19.94 -6.80 -7.24
N SER A 830 18.89 -7.27 -6.59
CA SER A 830 18.90 -7.68 -5.18
C SER A 830 19.78 -8.93 -4.98
N ILE A 831 19.81 -9.84 -5.94
CA ILE A 831 20.68 -11.01 -5.92
C ILE A 831 22.17 -10.58 -5.94
N ILE A 832 22.57 -9.72 -6.86
CA ILE A 832 23.95 -9.22 -6.98
C ILE A 832 24.36 -8.48 -5.70
N ILE A 833 23.53 -7.57 -5.19
CA ILE A 833 23.78 -6.82 -3.97
C ILE A 833 23.95 -7.77 -2.77
N SER A 834 23.09 -8.78 -2.65
CA SER A 834 23.20 -9.77 -1.56
C SER A 834 24.50 -10.58 -1.62
N ILE A 835 24.96 -10.95 -2.80
CA ILE A 835 26.24 -11.65 -3.00
C ILE A 835 27.39 -10.76 -2.49
N ILE A 836 27.44 -9.51 -2.93
CA ILE A 836 28.50 -8.56 -2.56
C ILE A 836 28.53 -8.34 -1.03
N ILE A 837 27.36 -8.04 -0.44
CA ILE A 837 27.23 -7.75 0.99
C ILE A 837 27.66 -8.95 1.83
N VAL A 838 27.24 -10.17 1.49
CA VAL A 838 27.59 -11.39 2.23
C VAL A 838 29.10 -11.63 2.21
N PHE A 839 29.76 -11.48 1.07
CA PHE A 839 31.20 -11.63 0.97
C PHE A 839 31.96 -10.59 1.79
N ILE A 840 31.62 -9.29 1.66
CA ILE A 840 32.24 -8.21 2.40
C ILE A 840 32.12 -8.45 3.91
N LEU A 841 30.91 -8.77 4.37
CA LEU A 841 30.59 -8.96 5.78
C LEU A 841 31.39 -10.10 6.39
N ILE A 842 31.39 -11.28 5.74
CA ILE A 842 32.08 -12.47 6.27
C ILE A 842 33.58 -12.27 6.24
N PHE A 843 34.15 -11.70 5.18
CA PHE A 843 35.60 -11.43 5.14
C PHE A 843 36.02 -10.42 6.20
N THR A 844 35.22 -9.36 6.43
CA THR A 844 35.52 -8.38 7.49
C THR A 844 35.51 -9.04 8.88
N LEU A 845 34.48 -9.83 9.19
CA LEU A 845 34.35 -10.52 10.46
C LEU A 845 35.46 -11.55 10.69
N MET A 846 35.83 -12.29 9.65
CA MET A 846 36.93 -13.25 9.74
C MET A 846 38.28 -12.57 9.97
N LYS A 847 38.58 -11.50 9.23
CA LYS A 847 39.80 -10.69 9.39
C LYS A 847 39.88 -10.14 10.83
N TYR A 848 38.80 -9.61 11.37
CA TYR A 848 38.73 -9.12 12.76
C TYR A 848 39.01 -10.25 13.76
N SER A 849 38.39 -11.41 13.58
CA SER A 849 38.53 -12.55 14.50
C SER A 849 39.92 -13.17 14.46
N VAL A 850 40.56 -13.21 13.30
CA VAL A 850 41.96 -13.69 13.14
C VAL A 850 42.94 -12.69 13.77
N ASN A 851 42.78 -11.40 13.60
CA ASN A 851 43.64 -10.38 14.20
C ASN A 851 43.63 -10.46 15.73
N LYS A 852 42.45 -10.75 16.34
CA LYS A 852 42.34 -10.98 17.78
C LYS A 852 43.09 -12.21 18.30
N LEU A 853 43.30 -13.23 17.43
CA LEU A 853 44.11 -14.40 17.74
C LEU A 853 45.61 -14.13 17.68
N LYS A 854 46.09 -13.24 16.80
CA LYS A 854 47.52 -12.93 16.61
C LYS A 854 48.14 -12.24 17.83
N SER A 855 47.32 -11.58 18.67
CA SER A 855 47.78 -10.87 19.87
C SER A 855 48.15 -11.79 21.04
N ASN A 856 47.91 -13.11 20.97
CA ASN A 856 48.19 -14.05 22.06
C ASN A 856 49.39 -14.94 21.71
N ASN A 857 50.30 -15.10 22.70
CA ASN A 857 51.52 -15.92 22.57
C ASN A 857 51.18 -17.39 22.41
N ILE A 858 51.72 -18.05 21.36
CA ILE A 858 51.41 -19.44 20.98
C ILE A 858 51.80 -20.41 22.10
N ILE A 859 52.99 -20.21 22.76
CA ILE A 859 53.51 -21.04 23.81
C ILE A 859 52.61 -21.00 25.05
N GLU A 860 52.12 -19.81 25.40
CA GLU A 860 51.23 -19.62 26.56
C GLU A 860 49.86 -20.25 26.34
N THR A 861 49.38 -20.29 25.08
CA THR A 861 48.10 -20.92 24.71
C THR A 861 48.15 -22.44 24.80
N ILE A 862 49.29 -23.05 24.52
CA ILE A 862 49.48 -24.51 24.65
C ILE A 862 49.65 -24.90 26.15
N ARG A 863 50.27 -24.04 26.96
CA ARG A 863 50.60 -24.29 28.38
C ARG A 863 49.41 -24.08 29.34
N LYS A 864 48.54 -23.11 29.06
CA LYS A 864 47.40 -22.77 29.95
C LYS A 864 46.24 -23.79 29.99
N GLU A 865 46.26 -24.84 29.16
CA GLU A 865 45.22 -25.89 29.21
C GLU A 865 45.66 -27.18 29.90
N ASN A 866 46.87 -27.21 30.48
CA ASN A 866 47.38 -28.36 31.26
C ASN A 866 47.31 -28.16 32.79
N ILE A 867 46.61 -27.09 33.24
CA ILE A 867 46.32 -26.83 34.66
C ILE A 867 44.82 -26.91 34.89
#